data_996c46a0e59dc48643232335c427911f
#
_entry.id   996c46a0e59dc48643232335c427911f
#
_cell.length_a   1.000
_cell.length_b   1.000
_cell.length_c   1.000
_cell.angle_alpha   90.00
_cell.angle_beta   90.00
_cell.angle_gamma   90.00
#
_symmetry.space_group_name_H-M   'P 1'
#
loop_
_entity.id
_entity.type
_entity.pdbx_description
1 polymer ?
#
loop_
_entity_poly.entity_id
_entity_poly.type
_entity_poly.pdbx_seq_one_letter_code
_entity_poly.pdbx_strand_id
1 'polypeptide(L)'
;MLFKAQQTQPELYDPYTPEYFSVGKNDPAWLQLIVDNPSGVNFFEMEKKFGEWLDNDPDARHKTPEKKPAVNFYRRWQKAYRPFVNGNGEIVLPTKEDYLTKLDRQNQRSNQTMVKHQRGGLTTLGTNSTPANTKKWRNIGPFTTSRNTPNPDPNGNYYVESYDSHANVFRIDVFKKDANILYSGAETGAVFKTTDKGQNWTACAPDYNFGENITAIRIDPNNANTVWVGSTSGLFVSKDGGNTFRRITEITTTVNSIRVSDDSKIITVATGEQHKFGGSNINRQKDGFYISENGGSTFRKVINGIFYDHELKPKDSKVVYLLGRKNFSWYSTLHISYDGGKTFKKEITVIPSARIGRLAVSDAPNGESYLYALVNVEKSGYAYGQPHILQSKDSGLTWTDKTTITSNVNERQNTFCYAIDGKNGGQGYYDMMIGVSGNNPEHVIFGLCSAYRSLEGGSGGYWDNTIGGYCNGNFSIHPDMQDIAIAGDEVWIANDGGIKYSPNFFKKENGKITGENRVKGIYASDYYGFGQGWNEDVMAGGRWHNGDAVMMKSYGEGKAVYVGGVEQATGYVMLSNPKKVYFSDAGMFIMPDRIDGNVTSPPFISVFNKQPYETLKSNGFFGTDPRYAQRILYHPKERSGGPTMQIWETPDEGQTFNLLFDAKDQISNVEFARSNPNVIYACGWFFVYKSVDNGKTWEELKIPDEYGGPIPIIAVDPKDENKIWLAQPFKSGGVICSTDGGKTWKNVLENNSTMKNIAFRWMVLAGDEHNGVYLGTENGSYVYYKDDTMTEWIDYSNGLPPAARLTRLVPFFKEGKLRAATNHGIWEIPLYRNKFKPIAQPLATNISKAQLANANMTVQFESYSIVNQDNVQWEWSFNPKPYSIDNPKARNPKVVFKYNGEYDVTLKVTTPQGTDSKTIKKMIVVNNGVLGTNETQEMSNPKKITVYPTLLNQGEELRVKLGEPREKAQFKIYNANGTLVKTVEIETNASKEITVPTHGLPKGVYLFQYSTYSYIQRGKFIIK
;
A
#
# COMPACT_ATOMS: atom_id res chain seq x y z
N MET A 1 15.51 55.71 -15.03
CA MET A 1 14.96 54.38 -15.31
C MET A 1 14.70 53.66 -13.99
N LEU A 2 13.46 53.63 -13.57
CA LEU A 2 13.05 52.91 -12.37
C LEU A 2 13.01 51.44 -12.70
N PHE A 3 13.90 50.63 -12.15
CA PHE A 3 13.78 49.16 -12.13
C PHE A 3 12.57 48.81 -11.24
N LYS A 4 11.46 48.46 -11.84
CA LYS A 4 10.43 47.71 -11.14
C LYS A 4 11.07 46.38 -10.71
N ALA A 5 11.25 46.19 -9.41
CA ALA A 5 11.52 44.87 -8.86
C ALA A 5 10.41 43.94 -9.31
N GLN A 6 10.71 42.96 -10.13
CA GLN A 6 9.81 41.85 -10.37
C GLN A 6 9.63 41.14 -9.02
N GLN A 7 8.44 41.24 -8.47
CA GLN A 7 8.06 40.39 -7.35
C GLN A 7 8.18 38.94 -7.85
N THR A 8 9.22 38.26 -7.42
CA THR A 8 9.35 36.84 -7.64
C THR A 8 8.18 36.16 -6.93
N GLN A 9 7.38 35.42 -7.65
CA GLN A 9 6.31 34.60 -7.07
C GLN A 9 6.91 33.67 -6.00
N PRO A 10 6.23 33.47 -4.85
CA PRO A 10 6.76 32.59 -3.81
C PRO A 10 6.89 31.16 -4.34
N GLU A 11 7.98 30.50 -3.96
CA GLU A 11 8.22 29.10 -4.29
C GLU A 11 7.14 28.22 -3.69
N LEU A 12 6.50 27.39 -4.49
CA LEU A 12 5.55 26.41 -4.02
C LEU A 12 6.28 25.14 -3.52
N TYR A 13 5.71 24.51 -2.51
CA TYR A 13 6.09 23.15 -2.15
C TYR A 13 5.69 22.21 -3.29
N ASP A 14 6.61 21.36 -3.70
CA ASP A 14 6.35 20.34 -4.73
C ASP A 14 6.45 18.97 -4.08
N PRO A 15 5.38 18.16 -4.08
CA PRO A 15 5.41 16.82 -3.52
C PRO A 15 6.47 15.96 -4.20
N TYR A 16 7.19 15.18 -3.41
CA TYR A 16 8.16 14.25 -3.95
C TYR A 16 7.48 13.16 -4.78
N THR A 17 7.95 12.98 -5.99
CA THR A 17 7.48 11.94 -6.91
C THR A 17 8.69 11.23 -7.52
N PRO A 18 8.97 9.99 -7.12
CA PRO A 18 10.21 9.30 -7.50
C PRO A 18 10.17 8.75 -8.93
N GLU A 19 9.50 9.39 -9.88
CA GLU A 19 9.37 8.86 -11.23
C GLU A 19 9.51 9.92 -12.32
N TYR A 20 10.42 9.66 -13.25
CA TYR A 20 10.41 10.31 -14.54
C TYR A 20 9.61 9.47 -15.51
N PHE A 21 8.63 10.05 -16.17
CA PHE A 21 7.80 9.40 -17.15
C PHE A 21 7.75 10.19 -18.45
N SER A 22 7.83 9.50 -19.57
CA SER A 22 7.61 10.04 -20.91
C SER A 22 6.43 9.34 -21.52
N VAL A 23 5.43 10.11 -21.95
CA VAL A 23 4.22 9.55 -22.55
C VAL A 23 4.57 8.83 -23.84
N GLY A 24 4.29 7.54 -23.91
CA GLY A 24 4.51 6.70 -25.07
C GLY A 24 3.47 6.96 -26.16
N LYS A 25 3.78 6.55 -27.40
CA LYS A 25 2.88 6.72 -28.56
C LYS A 25 1.49 6.08 -28.34
N ASN A 26 1.43 5.01 -27.58
CA ASN A 26 0.21 4.24 -27.30
C ASN A 26 -0.40 4.59 -25.94
N ASP A 27 0.13 5.57 -25.21
CA ASP A 27 -0.43 6.04 -23.95
C ASP A 27 -1.46 7.15 -24.18
N PRO A 28 -2.41 7.36 -23.26
CA PRO A 28 -3.39 8.43 -23.39
C PRO A 28 -2.74 9.81 -23.41
N ALA A 29 -3.11 10.64 -24.38
CA ALA A 29 -2.56 12.00 -24.54
C ALA A 29 -2.77 12.90 -23.31
N TRP A 30 -3.81 12.66 -22.50
CA TRP A 30 -4.06 13.45 -21.29
C TRP A 30 -2.99 13.24 -20.20
N LEU A 31 -2.22 12.13 -20.23
CA LEU A 31 -1.07 11.95 -19.33
C LEU A 31 0.00 13.02 -19.56
N GLN A 32 0.14 13.53 -20.79
CA GLN A 32 1.06 14.62 -21.10
C GLN A 32 0.72 15.89 -20.31
N LEU A 33 -0.57 16.17 -20.06
CA LEU A 33 -0.97 17.32 -19.24
C LEU A 33 -0.44 17.22 -17.82
N ILE A 34 -0.42 16.01 -17.24
CA ILE A 34 0.13 15.77 -15.92
C ILE A 34 1.67 15.89 -15.95
N VAL A 35 2.33 15.38 -17.01
CA VAL A 35 3.79 15.48 -17.14
C VAL A 35 4.22 16.94 -17.26
N ASP A 36 3.51 17.73 -18.09
CA ASP A 36 3.87 19.13 -18.36
C ASP A 36 3.56 20.06 -17.19
N ASN A 37 2.46 19.82 -16.48
CA ASN A 37 2.02 20.65 -15.35
C ASN A 37 1.25 19.83 -14.31
N PRO A 38 1.95 19.11 -13.42
CA PRO A 38 1.34 18.13 -12.51
C PRO A 38 0.37 18.75 -11.49
N SER A 39 0.52 20.02 -11.14
CA SER A 39 -0.39 20.75 -10.24
C SER A 39 -1.41 21.62 -10.95
N GLY A 40 -1.30 21.80 -12.26
CA GLY A 40 -2.19 22.68 -13.05
C GLY A 40 -3.39 21.96 -13.69
N VAL A 41 -3.55 20.67 -13.42
CA VAL A 41 -4.68 19.88 -13.90
C VAL A 41 -5.75 19.75 -12.82
N ASN A 42 -7.01 19.54 -13.23
CA ASN A 42 -8.06 19.21 -12.26
C ASN A 42 -7.93 17.74 -11.87
N PHE A 43 -7.70 17.50 -10.60
CA PHE A 43 -7.47 16.16 -10.05
C PHE A 43 -8.65 15.21 -10.30
N PHE A 44 -9.88 15.67 -10.12
CA PHE A 44 -11.07 14.83 -10.30
C PHE A 44 -11.29 14.48 -11.77
N GLU A 45 -11.00 15.42 -12.68
CA GLU A 45 -11.05 15.15 -14.11
C GLU A 45 -10.01 14.08 -14.50
N MET A 46 -8.80 14.16 -13.96
CA MET A 46 -7.76 13.15 -14.22
C MET A 46 -8.12 11.79 -13.64
N GLU A 47 -8.73 11.75 -12.46
CA GLU A 47 -9.24 10.51 -11.86
C GLU A 47 -10.30 9.85 -12.76
N LYS A 48 -11.24 10.64 -13.27
CA LYS A 48 -12.26 10.16 -14.20
C LYS A 48 -11.64 9.61 -15.48
N LYS A 49 -10.73 10.37 -16.11
CA LYS A 49 -10.03 9.94 -17.32
C LYS A 49 -9.19 8.67 -17.12
N PHE A 50 -8.58 8.55 -15.96
CA PHE A 50 -7.83 7.34 -15.60
C PHE A 50 -8.73 6.12 -15.44
N GLY A 51 -9.89 6.29 -14.79
CA GLY A 51 -10.89 5.24 -14.69
C GLY A 51 -11.38 4.80 -16.08
N GLU A 52 -11.79 5.75 -16.91
CA GLU A 52 -12.24 5.51 -18.28
C GLU A 52 -11.15 4.81 -19.14
N TRP A 53 -9.90 5.18 -18.95
CA TRP A 53 -8.79 4.51 -19.65
C TRP A 53 -8.63 3.07 -19.22
N LEU A 54 -8.62 2.79 -17.90
CA LEU A 54 -8.55 1.41 -17.41
C LEU A 54 -9.76 0.58 -17.87
N ASP A 55 -10.93 1.18 -18.00
CA ASP A 55 -12.13 0.50 -18.45
C ASP A 55 -12.08 0.14 -19.96
N ASN A 56 -11.41 0.98 -20.76
CA ASN A 56 -11.35 0.81 -22.22
C ASN A 56 -10.05 0.16 -22.74
N ASP A 57 -9.02 0.03 -21.91
CA ASP A 57 -7.72 -0.54 -22.29
C ASP A 57 -7.37 -1.74 -21.37
N PRO A 58 -7.63 -2.99 -21.83
CA PRO A 58 -7.31 -4.18 -21.07
C PRO A 58 -5.83 -4.29 -20.68
N ASP A 59 -4.92 -3.82 -21.54
CA ASP A 59 -3.48 -3.87 -21.28
C ASP A 59 -3.07 -2.91 -20.16
N ALA A 60 -3.65 -1.72 -20.13
CA ALA A 60 -3.47 -0.78 -19.02
C ALA A 60 -4.05 -1.34 -17.71
N ARG A 61 -5.22 -1.96 -17.80
CA ARG A 61 -5.90 -2.59 -16.67
C ARG A 61 -5.08 -3.72 -16.06
N HIS A 62 -4.57 -4.62 -16.89
CA HIS A 62 -3.74 -5.76 -16.46
C HIS A 62 -2.28 -5.38 -16.23
N LYS A 63 -1.93 -4.09 -16.39
CA LYS A 63 -0.56 -3.60 -16.24
C LYS A 63 0.44 -4.44 -17.05
N THR A 64 0.14 -4.67 -18.31
CA THR A 64 1.10 -5.33 -19.21
C THR A 64 2.46 -4.60 -19.16
N PRO A 65 3.58 -5.26 -19.47
CA PRO A 65 4.89 -4.61 -19.42
C PRO A 65 4.97 -3.29 -20.17
N GLU A 66 4.19 -3.14 -21.24
CA GLU A 66 4.10 -1.90 -22.04
C GLU A 66 3.34 -0.79 -21.29
N LYS A 67 2.23 -1.11 -20.63
CA LYS A 67 1.34 -0.13 -19.96
C LYS A 67 1.67 0.12 -18.49
N LYS A 68 2.40 -0.79 -17.84
CA LYS A 68 2.78 -0.67 -16.43
C LYS A 68 3.45 0.67 -16.10
N PRO A 69 4.38 1.23 -16.88
CA PRO A 69 4.99 2.51 -16.57
C PRO A 69 3.98 3.65 -16.48
N ALA A 70 3.08 3.76 -17.45
CA ALA A 70 2.05 4.81 -17.51
C ALA A 70 1.05 4.71 -16.35
N VAL A 71 0.62 3.50 -16.02
CA VAL A 71 -0.29 3.24 -14.88
C VAL A 71 0.40 3.58 -13.55
N ASN A 72 1.63 3.18 -13.36
CA ASN A 72 2.38 3.47 -12.14
C ASN A 72 2.65 4.97 -12.01
N PHE A 73 3.06 5.64 -13.09
CA PHE A 73 3.21 7.10 -13.12
C PHE A 73 1.96 7.82 -12.61
N TYR A 74 0.79 7.50 -13.20
CA TYR A 74 -0.46 8.12 -12.76
C TYR A 74 -0.74 7.89 -11.28
N ARG A 75 -0.56 6.65 -10.80
CA ARG A 75 -0.81 6.29 -9.40
C ARG A 75 0.11 7.02 -8.41
N ARG A 76 1.37 7.22 -8.80
CA ARG A 76 2.34 7.97 -7.98
C ARG A 76 1.99 9.46 -7.95
N TRP A 77 1.67 10.03 -9.09
CA TRP A 77 1.13 11.39 -9.16
C TRP A 77 -0.12 11.55 -8.28
N GLN A 78 -1.09 10.68 -8.43
CA GLN A 78 -2.31 10.67 -7.63
C GLN A 78 -2.01 10.66 -6.13
N LYS A 79 -1.12 9.78 -5.68
CA LYS A 79 -0.71 9.66 -4.27
C LYS A 79 -0.03 10.93 -3.77
N ALA A 80 0.87 11.51 -4.55
CA ALA A 80 1.66 12.67 -4.17
C ALA A 80 0.83 13.95 -4.08
N TYR A 81 -0.07 14.17 -5.05
CA TYR A 81 -0.82 15.43 -5.16
C TYR A 81 -2.19 15.41 -4.46
N ARG A 82 -2.77 14.25 -4.23
CA ARG A 82 -4.04 14.10 -3.53
C ARG A 82 -4.15 14.90 -2.22
N PRO A 83 -3.12 14.97 -1.36
CA PRO A 83 -3.18 15.75 -0.13
C PRO A 83 -3.42 17.25 -0.31
N PHE A 84 -3.24 17.77 -1.50
CA PHE A 84 -3.30 19.19 -1.82
C PHE A 84 -4.54 19.55 -2.66
N VAL A 85 -5.45 18.60 -2.87
CA VAL A 85 -6.65 18.82 -3.68
C VAL A 85 -7.72 19.50 -2.86
N ASN A 86 -8.33 20.55 -3.40
CA ASN A 86 -9.49 21.21 -2.80
C ASN A 86 -10.83 20.59 -3.25
N GLY A 87 -11.95 21.09 -2.74
CA GLY A 87 -13.29 20.59 -3.04
C GLY A 87 -13.71 20.71 -4.53
N ASN A 88 -13.03 21.53 -5.32
CA ASN A 88 -13.28 21.70 -6.75
C ASN A 88 -12.34 20.83 -7.64
N GLY A 89 -11.46 20.04 -7.02
CA GLY A 89 -10.46 19.23 -7.73
C GLY A 89 -9.21 20.02 -8.15
N GLU A 90 -9.06 21.27 -7.70
CA GLU A 90 -7.86 22.06 -7.95
C GLU A 90 -6.75 21.62 -6.98
N ILE A 91 -5.53 21.50 -7.49
CA ILE A 91 -4.35 21.18 -6.68
C ILE A 91 -3.76 22.50 -6.14
N VAL A 92 -3.91 22.73 -4.85
CA VAL A 92 -3.44 23.95 -4.16
C VAL A 92 -2.23 23.61 -3.30
N LEU A 93 -1.04 23.86 -3.85
CA LEU A 93 0.20 23.63 -3.13
C LEU A 93 0.48 24.81 -2.16
N PRO A 94 0.93 24.53 -0.91
CA PRO A 94 1.41 25.57 -0.02
C PRO A 94 2.70 26.18 -0.55
N THR A 95 3.06 27.35 -0.05
CA THR A 95 4.43 27.84 -0.28
C THR A 95 5.43 26.91 0.42
N LYS A 96 6.63 26.82 -0.11
CA LYS A 96 7.71 26.03 0.51
C LYS A 96 8.00 26.51 1.93
N GLU A 97 7.90 27.81 2.18
CA GLU A 97 8.07 28.41 3.50
C GLU A 97 6.98 28.00 4.48
N ASP A 98 5.70 28.02 4.06
CA ASP A 98 4.59 27.58 4.89
C ASP A 98 4.71 26.09 5.22
N TYR A 99 5.10 25.26 4.24
CA TYR A 99 5.33 23.84 4.46
C TYR A 99 6.43 23.59 5.49
N LEU A 100 7.59 24.23 5.34
CA LEU A 100 8.72 24.12 6.29
C LEU A 100 8.36 24.68 7.67
N THR A 101 7.62 25.78 7.73
CA THR A 101 7.11 26.36 8.99
C THR A 101 6.19 25.39 9.71
N LYS A 102 5.30 24.70 8.97
CA LYS A 102 4.43 23.66 9.53
C LYS A 102 5.26 22.50 10.09
N LEU A 103 6.27 22.05 9.36
CA LEU A 103 7.18 20.99 9.76
C LEU A 103 7.94 21.37 11.05
N ASP A 104 8.48 22.60 11.13
CA ASP A 104 9.16 23.10 12.32
C ASP A 104 8.22 23.19 13.53
N ARG A 105 6.98 23.63 13.34
CA ARG A 105 5.96 23.66 14.41
C ARG A 105 5.62 22.27 14.93
N GLN A 106 5.56 21.26 14.05
CA GLN A 106 5.35 19.88 14.45
C GLN A 106 6.50 19.36 15.31
N ASN A 107 7.75 19.63 14.90
CA ASN A 107 8.94 19.26 15.64
C ASN A 107 9.05 19.97 17.00
N GLN A 108 8.65 21.24 17.09
CA GLN A 108 8.60 21.98 18.36
C GLN A 108 7.56 21.42 19.34
N ARG A 109 6.39 21.00 18.86
CA ARG A 109 5.36 20.37 19.70
C ARG A 109 5.85 19.04 20.28
N SER A 110 6.51 18.23 19.47
CA SER A 110 7.13 16.98 19.90
C SER A 110 8.14 17.20 21.01
N ASN A 111 9.05 18.17 20.85
CA ASN A 111 10.05 18.53 21.86
C ASN A 111 9.43 19.03 23.17
N GLN A 112 8.34 19.80 23.13
CA GLN A 112 7.63 20.23 24.34
C GLN A 112 6.99 19.09 25.10
N THR A 113 6.49 18.08 24.41
CA THR A 113 5.93 16.86 25.02
C THR A 113 7.04 16.06 25.71
N MET A 114 8.22 15.92 25.12
CA MET A 114 9.38 15.24 25.69
C MET A 114 9.93 15.98 26.94
N VAL A 115 10.02 17.29 26.91
CA VAL A 115 10.50 18.11 28.05
C VAL A 115 9.54 17.99 29.24
N LYS A 116 8.23 17.88 29.03
CA LYS A 116 7.26 17.60 30.11
C LYS A 116 7.44 16.22 30.73
N HIS A 117 7.90 15.23 29.99
CA HIS A 117 8.15 13.87 30.50
C HIS A 117 9.49 13.74 31.26
N GLN A 118 10.49 14.54 30.92
CA GLN A 118 11.78 14.55 31.63
C GLN A 118 11.76 15.37 32.94
N ARG A 119 10.82 16.29 33.11
CA ARG A 119 10.63 17.05 34.35
C ARG A 119 9.54 16.45 35.22
N GLY A 120 9.72 15.23 35.67
CA GLY A 120 8.97 14.64 36.77
C GLY A 120 9.38 15.24 38.11
N GLY A 121 8.93 16.47 38.35
CA GLY A 121 9.10 17.15 39.62
C GLY A 121 7.82 17.93 39.94
N LEU A 122 7.16 17.57 41.05
CA LEU A 122 5.97 18.20 41.58
C LEU A 122 5.97 19.72 41.46
N THR A 123 4.91 20.27 40.85
CA THR A 123 4.32 21.52 41.33
C THR A 123 2.83 21.52 40.99
N THR A 124 2.01 21.50 42.02
CA THR A 124 0.58 21.79 42.03
C THR A 124 0.35 23.22 41.58
N LEU A 125 -0.48 23.43 40.55
CA LEU A 125 -1.30 24.67 40.43
C LEU A 125 -2.42 24.46 39.38
N GLY A 126 -3.63 24.54 39.87
CA GLY A 126 -4.80 25.22 39.26
C GLY A 126 -5.53 24.51 38.12
N THR A 127 -6.56 23.77 38.46
CA THR A 127 -7.91 23.71 37.85
C THR A 127 -8.07 23.77 36.33
N ASN A 128 -8.70 22.71 35.84
CA ASN A 128 -9.20 22.46 34.46
C ASN A 128 -8.17 22.04 33.42
N SER A 129 -7.42 20.99 33.71
CA SER A 129 -6.77 20.18 32.67
C SER A 129 -7.62 18.96 32.40
N THR A 130 -8.15 18.84 31.19
CA THR A 130 -8.57 17.56 30.61
C THR A 130 -7.50 16.53 30.95
N PRO A 131 -7.83 15.30 31.41
CA PRO A 131 -6.83 14.31 31.77
C PRO A 131 -5.91 14.09 30.56
N ALA A 132 -4.62 14.33 30.71
CA ALA A 132 -3.65 14.06 29.67
C ALA A 132 -3.79 12.59 29.27
N ASN A 133 -4.03 12.33 27.98
CA ASN A 133 -4.13 10.97 27.48
C ASN A 133 -2.79 10.25 27.71
N THR A 134 -2.75 9.37 28.70
CA THR A 134 -1.56 8.57 29.03
C THR A 134 -1.35 7.42 28.06
N LYS A 135 -2.35 7.09 27.22
CA LYS A 135 -2.27 6.04 26.23
C LYS A 135 -1.37 6.50 25.08
N LYS A 136 -0.55 5.57 24.60
CA LYS A 136 0.43 5.84 23.54
C LYS A 136 0.26 4.81 22.41
N TRP A 137 0.28 5.27 21.18
CA TRP A 137 0.39 4.41 20.01
C TRP A 137 1.71 3.64 20.04
N ARG A 138 1.68 2.38 19.71
CA ARG A 138 2.87 1.56 19.50
C ARG A 138 2.88 0.95 18.11
N ASN A 139 4.04 0.86 17.51
CA ASN A 139 4.23 0.14 16.26
C ASN A 139 4.13 -1.37 16.53
N ILE A 140 3.42 -2.11 15.67
CA ILE A 140 3.26 -3.56 15.74
C ILE A 140 3.82 -4.28 14.50
N GLY A 141 4.52 -3.57 13.62
CA GLY A 141 5.22 -4.15 12.49
C GLY A 141 4.57 -3.84 11.13
N PRO A 142 4.92 -4.65 10.13
CA PRO A 142 5.81 -5.81 10.20
C PRO A 142 7.26 -5.44 10.51
N PHE A 143 7.93 -6.27 11.32
CA PHE A 143 9.37 -6.17 11.62
C PHE A 143 10.18 -7.25 10.91
N THR A 144 9.53 -8.32 10.48
CA THR A 144 10.09 -9.39 9.65
C THR A 144 9.03 -9.89 8.69
N THR A 145 9.46 -10.35 7.53
CA THR A 145 8.59 -10.96 6.53
C THR A 145 9.15 -12.31 6.10
N SER A 146 8.27 -13.26 5.94
CA SER A 146 8.56 -14.61 5.44
C SER A 146 7.75 -14.88 4.17
N ARG A 147 8.17 -15.84 3.36
CA ARG A 147 7.42 -16.30 2.19
C ARG A 147 7.45 -17.82 2.09
N ASN A 148 6.54 -18.39 1.31
CA ASN A 148 6.62 -19.78 0.92
C ASN A 148 7.89 -20.07 0.12
N THR A 149 8.49 -21.20 0.36
CA THR A 149 9.43 -21.77 -0.61
C THR A 149 8.65 -22.15 -1.88
N PRO A 150 9.19 -21.82 -3.06
CA PRO A 150 8.47 -22.08 -4.33
C PRO A 150 8.31 -23.57 -4.62
N ASN A 151 9.20 -24.40 -4.12
CA ASN A 151 9.20 -25.85 -4.33
C ASN A 151 9.36 -26.58 -2.99
N PRO A 152 8.80 -27.79 -2.86
CA PRO A 152 9.06 -28.63 -1.69
C PRO A 152 10.52 -29.07 -1.67
N ASP A 153 11.01 -29.46 -0.49
CA ASP A 153 12.28 -30.12 -0.33
C ASP A 153 12.28 -31.52 -1.01
N PRO A 154 13.41 -32.23 -1.08
CA PRO A 154 13.45 -33.58 -1.65
C PRO A 154 12.51 -34.60 -0.98
N ASN A 155 12.04 -34.33 0.23
CA ASN A 155 11.09 -35.16 0.96
C ASN A 155 9.64 -34.75 0.75
N GLY A 156 9.37 -33.73 -0.09
CA GLY A 156 8.04 -33.23 -0.37
C GLY A 156 7.51 -32.21 0.65
N ASN A 157 8.33 -31.71 1.56
CA ASN A 157 7.90 -30.73 2.56
C ASN A 157 8.06 -29.31 2.02
N TYR A 158 7.05 -28.48 2.31
CA TYR A 158 7.13 -27.03 2.13
C TYR A 158 7.51 -26.37 3.45
N TYR A 159 8.18 -25.23 3.38
CA TYR A 159 8.53 -24.43 4.54
C TYR A 159 8.47 -22.94 4.21
N VAL A 160 8.37 -22.14 5.25
CA VAL A 160 8.42 -20.69 5.16
C VAL A 160 9.85 -20.26 5.40
N GLU A 161 10.40 -19.52 4.47
CA GLU A 161 11.75 -18.94 4.56
C GLU A 161 11.69 -17.46 4.91
N SER A 162 12.75 -16.94 5.54
CA SER A 162 12.89 -15.50 5.73
C SER A 162 12.99 -14.84 4.36
N TYR A 163 12.08 -13.94 4.12
CA TYR A 163 12.08 -13.09 2.92
C TYR A 163 12.61 -11.70 3.27
N ASP A 164 12.27 -11.22 4.47
CA ASP A 164 12.66 -9.95 5.07
C ASP A 164 12.67 -8.79 4.07
N SER A 165 11.57 -8.70 3.31
CA SER A 165 11.32 -7.65 2.35
C SER A 165 10.04 -6.94 2.80
N HIS A 166 10.21 -5.80 3.49
CA HIS A 166 9.07 -5.09 4.06
C HIS A 166 9.29 -3.59 4.26
N ALA A 167 10.44 -3.06 3.81
CA ALA A 167 10.75 -1.66 4.06
C ALA A 167 11.62 -1.08 2.94
N ASN A 168 11.21 0.02 2.35
CA ASN A 168 12.04 0.75 1.40
C ASN A 168 13.13 1.50 2.13
N VAL A 169 14.38 1.10 1.93
CA VAL A 169 15.55 1.79 2.50
C VAL A 169 16.29 2.52 1.39
N PHE A 170 16.30 3.83 1.47
CA PHE A 170 16.89 4.67 0.44
C PHE A 170 18.36 4.97 0.69
N ARG A 171 18.77 5.09 1.95
CA ARG A 171 20.14 5.50 2.29
C ARG A 171 20.66 4.69 3.45
N ILE A 172 21.98 4.46 3.41
CA ILE A 172 22.69 3.76 4.47
C ILE A 172 24.12 4.28 4.56
N ASP A 173 24.62 4.46 5.77
CA ASP A 173 26.04 4.74 6.00
C ASP A 173 26.57 3.94 7.20
N VAL A 174 27.84 3.57 7.15
CA VAL A 174 28.55 2.79 8.17
C VAL A 174 29.64 3.63 8.83
N PHE A 175 29.74 3.57 10.15
CA PHE A 175 30.84 4.16 10.87
C PHE A 175 32.09 3.31 10.69
N LYS A 176 33.03 3.73 9.82
CA LYS A 176 34.17 2.92 9.39
C LYS A 176 35.13 2.51 10.52
N LYS A 177 35.16 3.20 11.66
CA LYS A 177 35.97 2.87 12.84
C LYS A 177 35.35 1.75 13.68
N ASP A 178 34.04 1.54 13.57
CA ASP A 178 33.29 0.45 14.19
C ASP A 178 32.09 0.10 13.29
N ALA A 179 32.26 -0.93 12.46
CA ALA A 179 31.25 -1.39 11.51
C ALA A 179 29.98 -1.98 12.16
N ASN A 180 29.92 -2.08 13.49
CA ASN A 180 28.69 -2.41 14.19
C ASN A 180 27.66 -1.27 14.12
N ILE A 181 28.14 -0.01 13.92
CA ILE A 181 27.30 1.18 13.96
C ILE A 181 26.97 1.63 12.54
N LEU A 182 25.68 1.59 12.20
CA LEU A 182 25.14 2.11 10.95
C LEU A 182 23.92 2.97 11.23
N TYR A 183 23.64 3.86 10.28
CA TYR A 183 22.38 4.57 10.18
C TYR A 183 21.75 4.31 8.82
N SER A 184 20.43 4.20 8.77
CA SER A 184 19.67 4.03 7.53
C SER A 184 18.50 4.99 7.47
N GLY A 185 18.09 5.34 6.27
CA GLY A 185 16.96 6.22 6.00
C GLY A 185 16.00 5.61 5.00
N ALA A 186 14.72 5.68 5.32
CA ALA A 186 13.65 5.11 4.51
C ALA A 186 13.06 6.13 3.52
N GLU A 187 12.46 5.62 2.45
CA GLU A 187 11.62 6.41 1.54
C GLU A 187 10.52 7.16 2.29
N THR A 188 9.98 6.57 3.31
CA THR A 188 8.89 7.14 4.10
C THR A 188 9.30 8.29 5.03
N GLY A 189 10.57 8.66 5.07
CA GLY A 189 11.08 9.76 5.89
C GLY A 189 11.51 9.36 7.31
N ALA A 190 11.60 8.07 7.61
CA ALA A 190 12.10 7.58 8.89
C ALA A 190 13.61 7.31 8.86
N VAL A 191 14.30 7.56 10.00
CA VAL A 191 15.73 7.29 10.19
C VAL A 191 15.90 6.23 11.26
N PHE A 192 16.82 5.29 11.05
CA PHE A 192 17.10 4.18 11.96
C PHE A 192 18.58 4.08 12.25
N LYS A 193 18.91 3.52 13.42
CA LYS A 193 20.26 3.22 13.88
C LYS A 193 20.38 1.76 14.29
N THR A 194 21.53 1.18 14.04
CA THR A 194 21.96 -0.11 14.60
C THR A 194 23.31 0.01 15.28
N THR A 195 23.60 -0.91 16.22
CA THR A 195 24.91 -1.07 16.87
C THR A 195 25.39 -2.54 16.84
N ASP A 196 24.81 -3.33 15.94
CA ASP A 196 25.06 -4.77 15.78
C ASP A 196 25.11 -5.20 14.31
N LYS A 197 25.67 -4.35 13.44
CA LYS A 197 25.78 -4.57 11.98
C LYS A 197 24.45 -4.71 11.26
N GLY A 198 23.37 -4.17 11.84
CA GLY A 198 22.03 -4.23 11.25
C GLY A 198 21.20 -5.45 11.65
N GLN A 199 21.64 -6.27 12.59
CA GLN A 199 20.81 -7.36 13.10
C GLN A 199 19.52 -6.86 13.76
N ASN A 200 19.61 -5.72 14.46
CA ASN A 200 18.46 -5.03 15.02
C ASN A 200 18.58 -3.53 14.78
N TRP A 201 17.48 -2.91 14.38
CA TRP A 201 17.39 -1.48 14.14
C TRP A 201 16.44 -0.80 15.12
N THR A 202 16.76 0.41 15.49
CA THR A 202 15.93 1.27 16.35
C THR A 202 15.71 2.60 15.65
N ALA A 203 14.50 3.11 15.68
CA ALA A 203 14.19 4.42 15.09
C ALA A 203 14.89 5.56 15.84
N CYS A 204 15.47 6.45 15.08
CA CYS A 204 16.03 7.72 15.55
C CYS A 204 14.93 8.77 15.63
N ALA A 205 14.78 9.43 16.79
CA ALA A 205 13.81 10.50 17.01
C ALA A 205 12.47 10.22 16.32
N PRO A 206 11.73 9.16 16.70
CA PRO A 206 10.52 8.72 16.00
C PRO A 206 9.43 9.78 15.93
N ASP A 207 9.47 10.76 16.81
CA ASP A 207 8.55 11.89 16.87
C ASP A 207 9.06 13.10 16.05
N TYR A 208 10.18 12.99 15.33
CA TYR A 208 10.74 14.06 14.51
C TYR A 208 10.31 13.90 13.05
N ASN A 209 9.86 14.98 12.45
CA ASN A 209 9.48 15.03 11.04
C ASN A 209 10.64 15.61 10.20
N PHE A 210 11.26 14.76 9.38
CA PHE A 210 12.31 15.15 8.43
C PHE A 210 11.74 15.67 7.10
N GLY A 211 10.44 15.66 6.94
CA GLY A 211 9.76 15.80 5.64
C GLY A 211 9.59 14.43 4.99
N GLU A 212 9.47 14.43 3.67
CA GLU A 212 9.37 13.19 2.88
C GLU A 212 10.78 12.71 2.52
N ASN A 213 10.95 11.43 2.38
CA ASN A 213 12.12 10.74 1.85
C ASN A 213 13.49 11.16 2.44
N ILE A 214 14.18 10.21 3.01
CA ILE A 214 15.58 10.40 3.38
C ILE A 214 16.45 10.16 2.15
N THR A 215 17.08 11.22 1.67
CA THR A 215 17.84 11.24 0.40
C THR A 215 19.34 11.21 0.57
N ALA A 216 19.84 11.41 1.78
CA ALA A 216 21.27 11.29 2.11
C ALA A 216 21.45 10.99 3.61
N ILE A 217 22.44 10.18 3.94
CA ILE A 217 22.90 9.96 5.32
C ILE A 217 24.43 9.99 5.33
N ARG A 218 25.02 10.64 6.36
CA ARG A 218 26.45 10.61 6.57
C ARG A 218 26.79 10.66 8.05
N ILE A 219 27.55 9.69 8.52
CA ILE A 219 28.10 9.64 9.87
C ILE A 219 29.40 10.46 9.89
N ASP A 220 29.62 11.24 10.93
CA ASP A 220 30.89 11.93 11.14
C ASP A 220 32.02 10.89 11.31
N PRO A 221 33.13 10.97 10.57
CA PRO A 221 34.19 9.96 10.60
C PRO A 221 34.86 9.81 11.96
N ASN A 222 34.72 10.80 12.85
CA ASN A 222 35.37 10.81 14.17
C ASN A 222 34.39 10.56 15.31
N ASN A 223 33.08 10.73 15.08
CA ASN A 223 32.06 10.60 16.12
C ASN A 223 30.79 9.92 15.62
N ALA A 224 30.61 8.66 15.96
CA ALA A 224 29.44 7.88 15.59
C ALA A 224 28.10 8.45 16.10
N ASN A 225 28.12 9.37 17.07
CA ASN A 225 26.92 10.03 17.57
C ASN A 225 26.58 11.30 16.79
N THR A 226 27.42 11.72 15.88
CA THR A 226 27.12 12.84 14.96
C THR A 226 26.73 12.26 13.62
N VAL A 227 25.47 12.47 13.24
CA VAL A 227 24.93 12.02 11.95
C VAL A 227 24.22 13.16 11.24
N TRP A 228 24.54 13.30 9.97
CA TRP A 228 23.93 14.23 9.04
C TRP A 228 22.88 13.50 8.21
N VAL A 229 21.69 14.08 8.08
CA VAL A 229 20.57 13.51 7.35
C VAL A 229 20.05 14.53 6.34
N GLY A 230 20.00 14.14 5.09
CA GLY A 230 19.38 14.88 4.02
C GLY A 230 18.01 14.32 3.68
N SER A 231 17.07 15.19 3.39
CA SER A 231 15.75 14.82 2.88
C SER A 231 15.34 15.74 1.72
N THR A 232 14.16 15.53 1.18
CA THR A 232 13.54 16.45 0.21
C THR A 232 13.22 17.83 0.82
N SER A 233 13.24 17.95 2.16
CA SER A 233 12.94 19.18 2.90
C SER A 233 14.19 19.91 3.42
N GLY A 234 15.39 19.38 3.16
CA GLY A 234 16.65 20.00 3.53
C GLY A 234 17.60 19.11 4.33
N LEU A 235 18.50 19.76 5.06
CA LEU A 235 19.58 19.14 5.83
C LEU A 235 19.27 19.18 7.33
N PHE A 236 19.57 18.08 8.01
CA PHE A 236 19.40 17.90 9.44
C PHE A 236 20.67 17.31 10.07
N VAL A 237 20.88 17.57 11.35
CA VAL A 237 22.01 17.00 12.11
C VAL A 237 21.57 16.55 13.49
N SER A 238 22.04 15.38 13.89
CA SER A 238 22.05 14.90 15.28
C SER A 238 23.49 14.91 15.79
N LYS A 239 23.67 15.22 17.07
CA LYS A 239 24.97 15.13 17.79
C LYS A 239 24.92 14.21 19.00
N ASP A 240 23.78 13.50 19.17
CA ASP A 240 23.47 12.66 20.33
C ASP A 240 23.05 11.24 19.93
N GLY A 241 23.57 10.77 18.80
CA GLY A 241 23.32 9.40 18.33
C GLY A 241 21.95 9.17 17.71
N GLY A 242 21.30 10.22 17.22
CA GLY A 242 19.97 10.13 16.59
C GLY A 242 18.80 10.34 17.55
N ASN A 243 19.06 10.71 18.83
CA ASN A 243 17.98 10.95 19.78
C ASN A 243 17.25 12.28 19.51
N THR A 244 18.00 13.30 19.08
CA THR A 244 17.45 14.59 18.67
C THR A 244 18.07 15.08 17.37
N PHE A 245 17.32 15.89 16.63
CA PHE A 245 17.81 16.50 15.40
C PHE A 245 17.55 18.00 15.36
N ARG A 246 18.40 18.70 14.62
CA ARG A 246 18.26 20.13 14.31
C ARG A 246 18.28 20.32 12.79
N ARG A 247 17.32 21.05 12.25
CA ARG A 247 17.31 21.45 10.84
C ARG A 247 18.34 22.56 10.59
N ILE A 248 19.04 22.48 9.47
CA ILE A 248 19.92 23.50 8.95
C ILE A 248 19.11 24.47 8.06
N THR A 249 18.97 25.69 8.48
CA THR A 249 18.05 26.67 7.86
C THR A 249 18.52 27.18 6.50
N GLU A 250 19.81 27.11 6.23
CA GLU A 250 20.42 27.56 4.98
C GLU A 250 20.17 26.59 3.82
N ILE A 251 19.87 25.32 4.12
CA ILE A 251 19.66 24.26 3.10
C ILE A 251 18.26 23.70 3.26
N THR A 252 17.34 24.15 2.41
CA THR A 252 15.90 23.86 2.47
C THR A 252 15.39 23.21 1.17
N THR A 253 16.27 22.69 0.36
CA THR A 253 15.99 21.96 -0.88
C THR A 253 16.51 20.52 -0.77
N THR A 254 16.17 19.67 -1.74
CA THR A 254 16.56 18.25 -1.74
C THR A 254 18.07 18.08 -1.63
N VAL A 255 18.50 17.34 -0.62
CA VAL A 255 19.91 17.01 -0.38
C VAL A 255 20.24 15.68 -1.03
N ASN A 256 21.15 15.65 -1.98
CA ASN A 256 21.50 14.45 -2.75
C ASN A 256 22.68 13.66 -2.17
N SER A 257 23.70 14.38 -1.68
CA SER A 257 24.84 13.76 -0.99
C SER A 257 25.45 14.70 0.04
N ILE A 258 26.06 14.10 1.07
CA ILE A 258 26.72 14.78 2.18
C ILE A 258 28.09 14.13 2.35
N ARG A 259 29.16 14.95 2.50
CA ARG A 259 30.47 14.43 2.86
C ARG A 259 31.05 15.27 4.00
N VAL A 260 31.80 14.60 4.86
CA VAL A 260 32.45 15.18 6.02
C VAL A 260 33.97 14.95 5.91
N SER A 261 34.78 15.98 6.07
CA SER A 261 36.24 15.85 6.04
C SER A 261 36.79 14.99 7.19
N ASP A 262 37.97 14.43 7.02
CA ASP A 262 38.60 13.55 8.01
C ASP A 262 38.80 14.24 9.38
N ASP A 263 38.90 15.59 9.42
CA ASP A 263 38.99 16.38 10.64
C ASP A 263 37.63 16.87 11.17
N SER A 264 36.52 16.48 10.55
CA SER A 264 35.14 16.89 10.85
C SER A 264 34.87 18.40 10.76
N LYS A 265 35.75 19.19 10.17
CA LYS A 265 35.60 20.65 10.06
C LYS A 265 34.86 21.08 8.81
N ILE A 266 35.19 20.44 7.68
CA ILE A 266 34.53 20.74 6.40
C ILE A 266 33.39 19.77 6.16
N ILE A 267 32.21 20.33 5.93
CA ILE A 267 31.02 19.56 5.53
C ILE A 267 30.56 20.09 4.19
N THR A 268 30.42 19.21 3.24
CA THR A 268 29.99 19.53 1.88
C THR A 268 28.67 18.84 1.56
N VAL A 269 27.81 19.59 0.85
CA VAL A 269 26.42 19.13 0.55
C VAL A 269 26.07 19.45 -0.90
N ALA A 270 25.74 18.42 -1.65
CA ALA A 270 25.21 18.56 -3.00
C ALA A 270 23.67 18.54 -2.94
N THR A 271 23.06 19.50 -3.62
CA THR A 271 21.60 19.66 -3.62
C THR A 271 21.04 19.81 -5.02
N GLY A 272 19.74 19.66 -5.10
CA GLY A 272 18.97 19.87 -6.32
C GLY A 272 18.15 18.64 -6.68
N GLU A 273 17.03 18.86 -7.33
CA GLU A 273 16.08 17.79 -7.57
C GLU A 273 16.48 16.92 -8.77
N GLN A 274 16.51 15.62 -8.54
CA GLN A 274 16.84 14.62 -9.56
C GLN A 274 15.61 14.07 -10.28
N HIS A 275 14.46 14.03 -9.61
CA HIS A 275 13.30 13.22 -9.94
C HIS A 275 12.04 14.06 -10.01
N LYS A 276 11.83 14.84 -11.07
CA LYS A 276 10.60 15.62 -11.25
C LYS A 276 9.80 15.16 -12.45
N PHE A 277 8.47 15.14 -12.26
CA PHE A 277 7.53 15.23 -13.38
C PHE A 277 7.68 16.62 -14.02
N GLY A 278 8.05 16.72 -15.27
CA GLY A 278 8.12 17.97 -16.00
C GLY A 278 9.09 19.01 -15.43
N GLY A 279 10.02 19.47 -16.18
CA GLY A 279 11.19 20.22 -15.73
C GLY A 279 11.00 21.67 -15.29
N SER A 280 9.87 22.11 -14.70
CA SER A 280 9.58 23.53 -14.49
C SER A 280 9.94 24.10 -13.11
N ASN A 281 10.17 23.31 -12.08
CA ASN A 281 10.31 23.79 -10.69
C ASN A 281 11.70 23.62 -10.08
N ILE A 282 12.74 23.75 -10.87
CA ILE A 282 14.12 23.83 -10.37
C ILE A 282 14.27 25.12 -9.54
N ASN A 283 14.63 25.00 -8.28
CA ASN A 283 14.89 26.17 -7.46
C ASN A 283 16.27 26.75 -7.77
N ARG A 284 16.33 27.57 -8.80
CA ARG A 284 17.57 28.20 -9.26
C ARG A 284 18.26 29.08 -8.20
N GLN A 285 17.52 29.48 -7.16
CA GLN A 285 18.10 30.30 -6.07
C GLN A 285 18.68 29.43 -4.97
N LYS A 286 18.13 28.26 -4.68
CA LYS A 286 18.52 27.40 -3.56
C LYS A 286 19.34 26.18 -3.96
N ASP A 287 19.11 25.62 -5.15
CA ASP A 287 19.86 24.45 -5.59
C ASP A 287 21.32 24.78 -5.89
N GLY A 288 22.21 23.89 -5.45
CA GLY A 288 23.63 24.09 -5.62
C GLY A 288 24.52 23.17 -4.79
N PHE A 289 25.78 23.54 -4.72
CA PHE A 289 26.74 22.91 -3.81
C PHE A 289 27.03 23.84 -2.66
N TYR A 290 26.94 23.32 -1.45
CA TYR A 290 27.13 24.06 -0.20
C TYR A 290 28.33 23.56 0.57
N ILE A 291 28.95 24.44 1.34
CA ILE A 291 30.06 24.12 2.22
C ILE A 291 29.87 24.76 3.60
N SER A 292 30.21 24.02 4.62
CA SER A 292 30.53 24.52 5.95
C SER A 292 32.02 24.34 6.24
N GLU A 293 32.69 25.33 6.81
CA GLU A 293 34.12 25.33 7.20
C GLU A 293 34.26 25.29 8.73
N ASN A 294 33.19 25.18 9.49
CA ASN A 294 33.12 25.29 10.94
C ASN A 294 32.31 24.17 11.60
N GLY A 295 32.42 22.95 11.07
CA GLY A 295 31.75 21.77 11.62
C GLY A 295 30.22 21.82 11.55
N GLY A 296 29.68 22.49 10.53
CA GLY A 296 28.25 22.59 10.31
C GLY A 296 27.52 23.66 11.12
N SER A 297 28.25 24.61 11.66
CA SER A 297 27.65 25.73 12.37
C SER A 297 26.99 26.73 11.41
N THR A 298 27.57 26.96 10.24
CA THR A 298 27.00 27.76 9.15
C THR A 298 27.33 27.14 7.81
N PHE A 299 26.47 27.35 6.83
CA PHE A 299 26.67 26.91 5.44
C PHE A 299 26.58 28.07 4.46
N ARG A 300 27.42 28.03 3.40
CA ARG A 300 27.31 28.94 2.27
C ARG A 300 27.23 28.16 0.96
N LYS A 301 26.48 28.66 -0.01
CA LYS A 301 26.45 28.12 -1.35
C LYS A 301 27.68 28.55 -2.16
N VAL A 302 28.29 27.59 -2.86
CA VAL A 302 29.51 27.80 -3.66
C VAL A 302 29.20 27.88 -5.14
N ILE A 303 28.37 26.97 -5.65
CA ILE A 303 27.99 26.86 -7.05
C ILE A 303 26.47 26.66 -7.16
N ASN A 304 25.87 27.33 -8.16
CA ASN A 304 24.50 27.11 -8.54
C ASN A 304 24.38 25.90 -9.48
N GLY A 305 23.35 25.11 -9.35
CA GLY A 305 23.08 23.97 -10.22
C GLY A 305 22.40 22.81 -9.51
N ILE A 306 22.22 21.71 -10.21
CA ILE A 306 21.75 20.45 -9.67
C ILE A 306 22.95 19.52 -9.60
N PHE A 307 23.33 19.13 -8.39
CA PHE A 307 24.48 18.25 -8.18
C PHE A 307 24.00 16.93 -7.60
N TYR A 308 24.29 15.84 -8.30
CA TYR A 308 23.75 14.53 -8.00
C TYR A 308 24.53 13.78 -6.94
N ASP A 309 25.87 13.91 -7.01
CA ASP A 309 26.76 13.27 -6.08
C ASP A 309 28.10 13.97 -6.01
N HIS A 310 28.83 13.79 -4.92
CA HIS A 310 30.20 14.24 -4.78
C HIS A 310 30.97 13.31 -3.85
N GLU A 311 32.30 13.28 -4.04
CA GLU A 311 33.21 12.52 -3.20
C GLU A 311 34.39 13.38 -2.76
N LEU A 312 34.90 13.08 -1.56
CA LEU A 312 36.21 13.60 -1.11
C LEU A 312 37.27 12.57 -1.42
N LYS A 313 38.44 12.99 -1.88
CA LYS A 313 39.58 12.09 -2.02
C LYS A 313 39.90 11.48 -0.65
N PRO A 314 39.99 10.16 -0.54
CA PRO A 314 40.38 9.51 0.71
C PRO A 314 41.73 10.06 1.20
N LYS A 315 41.83 10.34 2.50
CA LYS A 315 43.02 10.90 3.19
C LYS A 315 43.46 12.30 2.73
N ASP A 316 42.72 12.91 1.77
CA ASP A 316 43.00 14.30 1.35
C ASP A 316 41.69 15.02 1.02
N SER A 317 40.96 15.41 2.05
CA SER A 317 39.66 16.09 1.94
C SER A 317 39.74 17.48 1.26
N LYS A 318 40.93 17.95 0.84
CA LYS A 318 41.06 19.16 0.03
C LYS A 318 40.62 18.91 -1.41
N VAL A 319 40.69 17.67 -1.90
CA VAL A 319 40.22 17.31 -3.24
C VAL A 319 38.76 16.85 -3.17
N VAL A 320 37.92 17.58 -3.93
CA VAL A 320 36.49 17.29 -4.01
C VAL A 320 36.13 17.06 -5.47
N TYR A 321 35.49 15.93 -5.73
CA TYR A 321 34.92 15.53 -7.03
C TYR A 321 33.42 15.72 -6.99
N LEU A 322 32.87 16.64 -7.79
CA LEU A 322 31.47 17.04 -7.80
C LEU A 322 30.84 16.76 -9.17
N LEU A 323 29.88 15.87 -9.24
CA LEU A 323 29.16 15.53 -10.47
C LEU A 323 27.80 16.20 -10.50
N GLY A 324 27.53 16.90 -11.58
CA GLY A 324 26.22 17.52 -11.74
C GLY A 324 26.14 18.56 -12.86
N ARG A 325 25.06 19.32 -12.83
CA ARG A 325 24.63 20.26 -13.85
C ARG A 325 24.80 21.70 -13.35
N LYS A 326 26.02 22.20 -13.46
CA LYS A 326 26.36 23.59 -13.12
C LYS A 326 25.51 24.58 -13.92
N ASN A 327 25.02 25.60 -13.24
CA ASN A 327 24.13 26.60 -13.83
C ASN A 327 22.92 26.03 -14.56
N PHE A 328 22.46 24.85 -14.10
CA PHE A 328 21.30 24.15 -14.65
C PHE A 328 21.44 23.76 -16.14
N SER A 329 22.65 23.43 -16.55
CA SER A 329 22.92 22.92 -17.90
C SER A 329 22.13 21.64 -18.19
N TRP A 330 21.98 21.25 -19.46
CA TRP A 330 21.27 20.00 -19.80
C TRP A 330 22.05 18.74 -19.43
N TYR A 331 23.38 18.82 -19.44
CA TYR A 331 24.26 17.66 -19.25
C TYR A 331 25.12 17.83 -18.00
N SER A 332 25.48 16.73 -17.40
CA SER A 332 26.33 16.67 -16.22
C SER A 332 27.81 16.73 -16.59
N THR A 333 28.57 17.45 -15.76
CA THR A 333 30.03 17.49 -15.82
C THR A 333 30.61 17.19 -14.44
N LEU A 334 31.86 16.75 -14.41
CA LEU A 334 32.63 16.61 -13.17
C LEU A 334 33.38 17.90 -12.92
N HIS A 335 33.19 18.47 -11.73
CA HIS A 335 33.91 19.63 -11.24
C HIS A 335 34.89 19.19 -10.17
N ILE A 336 36.15 19.63 -10.27
CA ILE A 336 37.20 19.25 -9.33
C ILE A 336 37.65 20.48 -8.55
N SER A 337 37.63 20.36 -7.22
CA SER A 337 38.20 21.33 -6.28
C SER A 337 39.47 20.77 -5.68
N TYR A 338 40.45 21.64 -5.38
CA TYR A 338 41.68 21.31 -4.66
C TYR A 338 41.84 22.10 -3.35
N ASP A 339 40.77 22.79 -2.92
CA ASP A 339 40.72 23.64 -1.74
C ASP A 339 39.59 23.28 -0.76
N GLY A 340 39.15 22.02 -0.79
CA GLY A 340 38.10 21.50 0.08
C GLY A 340 36.67 21.88 -0.37
N GLY A 341 36.47 22.18 -1.64
CA GLY A 341 35.17 22.56 -2.18
C GLY A 341 34.86 24.06 -2.11
N LYS A 342 35.87 24.91 -1.77
CA LYS A 342 35.72 26.36 -1.71
C LYS A 342 35.63 26.98 -3.09
N THR A 343 36.40 26.43 -4.04
CA THR A 343 36.36 26.80 -5.46
C THR A 343 36.50 25.60 -6.36
N PHE A 344 35.91 25.67 -7.55
CA PHE A 344 36.00 24.63 -8.57
C PHE A 344 36.57 25.23 -9.85
N LYS A 345 37.87 24.97 -10.10
CA LYS A 345 38.60 25.53 -11.20
C LYS A 345 38.70 24.65 -12.42
N LYS A 346 38.37 23.36 -12.27
CA LYS A 346 38.48 22.37 -13.33
C LYS A 346 37.09 21.73 -13.59
N GLU A 347 36.77 21.61 -14.85
CA GLU A 347 35.51 21.01 -15.32
C GLU A 347 35.84 19.95 -16.41
N ILE A 348 35.34 18.72 -16.23
CA ILE A 348 35.62 17.59 -17.08
C ILE A 348 34.32 17.01 -17.61
N THR A 349 34.21 16.83 -18.89
CA THR A 349 33.15 16.04 -19.48
C THR A 349 33.44 14.58 -19.25
N VAL A 350 32.64 13.91 -18.41
CA VAL A 350 32.79 12.48 -18.10
C VAL A 350 32.42 11.65 -19.31
N ILE A 351 31.23 11.93 -19.85
CA ILE A 351 30.74 11.41 -21.12
C ILE A 351 29.75 12.43 -21.71
N PRO A 352 29.77 12.70 -23.02
CA PRO A 352 28.79 13.57 -23.65
C PRO A 352 27.35 13.06 -23.42
N SER A 353 26.43 13.99 -23.21
CA SER A 353 25.00 13.70 -22.98
C SER A 353 24.67 12.97 -21.67
N ALA A 354 25.60 12.87 -20.71
CA ALA A 354 25.26 12.36 -19.36
C ALA A 354 24.26 13.31 -18.68
N ARG A 355 23.22 12.73 -18.06
CA ARG A 355 22.17 13.53 -17.38
C ARG A 355 22.23 13.41 -15.89
N ILE A 356 22.25 12.20 -15.35
CA ILE A 356 22.26 11.88 -13.93
C ILE A 356 23.38 10.88 -13.65
N GLY A 357 23.94 10.88 -12.47
CA GLY A 357 24.96 9.90 -12.10
C GLY A 357 25.31 9.85 -10.63
N ARG A 358 26.08 8.81 -10.29
CA ARG A 358 26.69 8.60 -8.99
C ARG A 358 28.19 8.41 -9.14
N LEU A 359 28.94 8.77 -8.09
CA LEU A 359 30.38 8.65 -8.03
C LEU A 359 30.79 7.70 -6.91
N ALA A 360 31.91 7.01 -7.13
CA ALA A 360 32.64 6.32 -6.09
C ALA A 360 34.14 6.59 -6.28
N VAL A 361 34.88 6.69 -5.18
CA VAL A 361 36.32 7.00 -5.17
C VAL A 361 37.05 6.05 -4.25
N SER A 362 38.25 5.61 -4.68
CA SER A 362 39.18 4.83 -3.88
C SER A 362 40.60 5.34 -4.09
N ASP A 363 41.44 5.22 -3.06
CA ASP A 363 42.86 5.42 -3.20
C ASP A 363 43.48 4.33 -4.08
N ALA A 364 44.48 4.71 -4.87
CA ALA A 364 45.23 3.77 -5.66
C ALA A 364 46.70 3.75 -5.19
N PRO A 365 47.44 2.63 -5.43
CA PRO A 365 48.84 2.46 -5.01
C PRO A 365 49.81 3.50 -5.58
N ASN A 366 49.45 4.17 -6.70
CA ASN A 366 50.23 5.20 -7.36
C ASN A 366 50.03 6.60 -6.78
N GLY A 367 49.20 6.72 -5.72
CA GLY A 367 48.81 7.99 -5.11
C GLY A 367 47.71 8.78 -5.83
N GLU A 368 47.26 8.29 -6.96
CA GLU A 368 46.10 8.82 -7.66
C GLU A 368 44.79 8.38 -6.99
N SER A 369 43.67 8.95 -7.41
CA SER A 369 42.34 8.42 -7.08
C SER A 369 41.82 7.63 -8.28
N TYR A 370 41.33 6.41 -8.00
CA TYR A 370 40.47 5.73 -8.95
C TYR A 370 39.03 6.16 -8.71
N LEU A 371 38.41 6.67 -9.75
CA LEU A 371 37.01 7.07 -9.72
C LEU A 371 36.19 6.18 -10.64
N TYR A 372 34.98 5.92 -10.21
CA TYR A 372 33.96 5.28 -11.03
C TYR A 372 32.73 6.18 -11.07
N ALA A 373 32.10 6.29 -12.25
CA ALA A 373 30.86 7.00 -12.44
C ALA A 373 29.83 6.09 -13.09
N LEU A 374 28.72 5.89 -12.43
CA LEU A 374 27.52 5.32 -13.02
C LEU A 374 26.64 6.47 -13.49
N VAL A 375 26.37 6.57 -14.78
CA VAL A 375 25.62 7.69 -15.36
C VAL A 375 24.58 7.18 -16.35
N ASN A 376 23.47 7.90 -16.48
CA ASN A 376 22.54 7.71 -17.59
C ASN A 376 22.80 8.74 -18.68
N VAL A 377 22.99 8.25 -19.91
CA VAL A 377 23.26 9.05 -21.11
C VAL A 377 21.99 9.14 -21.93
N GLU A 378 21.69 10.34 -22.42
CA GLU A 378 20.54 10.56 -23.26
C GLU A 378 20.62 9.69 -24.53
N LYS A 379 19.55 8.94 -24.80
CA LYS A 379 19.45 8.10 -25.97
C LYS A 379 18.01 8.06 -26.49
N SER A 380 17.86 8.34 -27.79
CA SER A 380 16.54 8.26 -28.43
C SER A 380 15.93 6.86 -28.31
N GLY A 381 14.66 6.80 -27.93
CA GLY A 381 13.92 5.55 -27.70
C GLY A 381 14.10 4.92 -26.30
N TYR A 382 14.85 5.57 -25.42
CA TYR A 382 15.02 5.16 -24.02
C TYR A 382 14.43 6.23 -23.10
N ALA A 383 13.34 5.91 -22.41
CA ALA A 383 12.66 6.86 -21.52
C ALA A 383 13.58 7.42 -20.43
N TYR A 384 14.49 6.61 -19.91
CA TYR A 384 15.36 6.93 -18.81
C TYR A 384 16.83 7.12 -19.21
N GLY A 385 17.13 7.16 -20.51
CA GLY A 385 18.48 7.14 -21.03
C GLY A 385 19.12 5.73 -20.95
N GLN A 386 20.35 5.64 -21.42
CA GLN A 386 21.14 4.40 -21.35
C GLN A 386 22.16 4.50 -20.22
N PRO A 387 22.25 3.48 -19.32
CA PRO A 387 23.24 3.49 -18.26
C PRO A 387 24.64 3.20 -18.80
N HIS A 388 25.63 3.89 -18.26
CA HIS A 388 27.05 3.66 -18.54
C HIS A 388 27.83 3.63 -17.21
N ILE A 389 28.83 2.74 -17.14
CA ILE A 389 29.80 2.68 -16.07
C ILE A 389 31.19 3.08 -16.62
N LEU A 390 31.78 4.10 -16.02
CA LEU A 390 33.02 4.69 -16.47
C LEU A 390 34.07 4.60 -15.36
N GLN A 391 35.34 4.50 -15.75
CA GLN A 391 36.49 4.46 -14.87
C GLN A 391 37.46 5.57 -15.23
N SER A 392 37.96 6.26 -14.22
CA SER A 392 39.15 7.11 -14.27
C SER A 392 40.23 6.56 -13.36
N LYS A 393 41.49 6.53 -13.85
CA LYS A 393 42.66 6.08 -13.08
C LYS A 393 43.64 7.22 -12.77
N ASP A 394 43.28 8.43 -13.15
CA ASP A 394 44.11 9.65 -13.07
C ASP A 394 43.39 10.79 -12.33
N SER A 395 42.73 10.47 -11.23
CA SER A 395 42.06 11.44 -10.35
C SER A 395 40.95 12.24 -11.09
N GLY A 396 40.23 11.59 -12.01
CA GLY A 396 39.07 12.16 -12.71
C GLY A 396 39.39 12.98 -13.96
N LEU A 397 40.64 12.97 -14.43
CA LEU A 397 41.07 13.78 -15.56
C LEU A 397 40.69 13.17 -16.91
N THR A 398 40.86 11.85 -17.02
CA THR A 398 40.38 11.09 -18.18
C THR A 398 39.49 9.94 -17.79
N TRP A 399 38.58 9.55 -18.67
CA TRP A 399 37.57 8.55 -18.43
C TRP A 399 37.53 7.50 -19.52
N THR A 400 37.41 6.26 -19.11
CA THR A 400 37.20 5.11 -20.02
C THR A 400 35.82 4.55 -19.76
N ASP A 401 35.03 4.44 -20.81
CA ASP A 401 33.75 3.74 -20.76
C ASP A 401 33.97 2.23 -20.73
N LYS A 402 33.44 1.57 -19.70
CA LYS A 402 33.55 0.14 -19.46
C LYS A 402 32.26 -0.61 -19.80
N THR A 403 31.36 0.04 -20.47
CA THR A 403 30.01 -0.47 -20.74
C THR A 403 29.98 -1.32 -22.00
N THR A 404 29.36 -2.48 -21.89
CA THR A 404 28.98 -3.33 -23.05
C THR A 404 27.49 -3.60 -22.97
N ILE A 405 26.74 -3.12 -23.96
CA ILE A 405 25.28 -3.36 -24.08
C ILE A 405 24.98 -3.75 -25.52
N THR A 406 24.63 -4.98 -25.77
CA THR A 406 24.26 -5.47 -27.09
C THR A 406 23.24 -6.60 -27.02
N SER A 407 22.22 -6.51 -27.88
CA SER A 407 21.18 -7.54 -28.01
C SER A 407 21.64 -8.83 -28.66
N ASN A 408 22.84 -8.83 -29.26
CA ASN A 408 23.36 -9.95 -30.07
C ASN A 408 24.31 -10.86 -29.30
N VAL A 409 24.61 -10.56 -28.04
CA VAL A 409 25.48 -11.38 -27.22
C VAL A 409 24.72 -11.98 -26.04
N ASN A 410 25.26 -13.10 -25.55
CA ASN A 410 24.76 -13.73 -24.34
C ASN A 410 24.66 -12.68 -23.20
N GLU A 411 23.57 -12.66 -22.44
CA GLU A 411 23.34 -11.67 -21.38
C GLU A 411 24.53 -11.54 -20.41
N ARG A 412 25.26 -12.63 -20.18
CA ARG A 412 26.47 -12.64 -19.37
C ARG A 412 27.66 -11.84 -19.90
N GLN A 413 27.62 -11.46 -21.17
CA GLN A 413 28.66 -10.66 -21.83
C GLN A 413 28.32 -9.16 -21.82
N ASN A 414 27.09 -8.80 -21.41
CA ASN A 414 26.68 -7.43 -21.20
C ASN A 414 27.05 -6.95 -19.80
N THR A 415 27.38 -5.68 -19.68
CA THR A 415 27.60 -5.00 -18.39
C THR A 415 26.32 -5.00 -17.56
N PHE A 416 25.19 -4.77 -18.20
CA PHE A 416 23.87 -4.73 -17.57
C PHE A 416 23.03 -5.90 -18.08
N CYS A 417 22.11 -6.35 -17.28
CA CYS A 417 21.05 -7.25 -17.70
C CYS A 417 20.24 -6.56 -18.81
N TYR A 418 20.37 -7.05 -20.02
CA TYR A 418 19.89 -6.35 -21.21
C TYR A 418 18.40 -6.07 -21.17
N ALA A 419 17.61 -7.06 -20.79
CA ALA A 419 16.15 -6.95 -20.81
C ALA A 419 15.60 -5.93 -19.80
N ILE A 420 16.27 -5.76 -18.65
CA ILE A 420 15.82 -4.91 -17.53
C ILE A 420 16.55 -3.57 -17.58
N ASP A 421 17.86 -3.58 -17.30
CA ASP A 421 18.62 -2.35 -17.10
C ASP A 421 19.20 -1.80 -18.40
N GLY A 422 19.67 -2.68 -19.28
CA GLY A 422 20.34 -2.29 -20.53
C GLY A 422 19.38 -1.68 -21.56
N LYS A 423 18.23 -2.32 -21.82
CA LYS A 423 17.25 -1.90 -22.82
C LYS A 423 16.37 -0.75 -22.35
N ASN A 424 15.97 -0.75 -21.07
CA ASN A 424 15.00 0.18 -20.53
C ASN A 424 15.63 1.32 -19.70
N GLY A 425 16.96 1.37 -19.58
CA GLY A 425 17.67 2.42 -18.84
C GLY A 425 17.63 2.28 -17.32
N GLY A 426 17.17 1.12 -16.81
CA GLY A 426 17.30 0.71 -15.41
C GLY A 426 16.76 1.67 -14.37
N GLN A 427 15.77 2.51 -14.68
CA GLN A 427 15.18 3.49 -13.76
C GLN A 427 16.23 4.36 -13.01
N GLY A 428 17.39 4.67 -13.66
CA GLY A 428 18.53 5.34 -12.99
C GLY A 428 18.22 6.71 -12.37
N TYR A 429 17.06 7.27 -12.63
CA TYR A 429 16.54 8.43 -11.91
C TYR A 429 16.08 8.08 -10.49
N TYR A 430 15.73 6.82 -10.22
CA TYR A 430 15.21 6.30 -8.96
C TYR A 430 16.21 5.33 -8.32
N ASP A 431 16.69 4.34 -9.07
CA ASP A 431 17.56 3.26 -8.62
C ASP A 431 18.98 3.52 -9.14
N MET A 432 19.87 4.01 -8.33
CA MET A 432 21.24 4.20 -8.72
C MET A 432 22.18 4.20 -7.52
N MET A 433 23.01 3.18 -7.44
CA MET A 433 24.07 3.11 -6.44
C MET A 433 25.40 2.74 -7.07
N ILE A 434 26.49 3.17 -6.48
CA ILE A 434 27.84 2.76 -6.83
C ILE A 434 28.73 2.80 -5.59
N GLY A 435 29.65 1.83 -5.48
CA GLY A 435 30.64 1.79 -4.42
C GLY A 435 31.93 1.13 -4.89
N VAL A 436 33.04 1.53 -4.31
CA VAL A 436 34.34 0.94 -4.55
C VAL A 436 34.98 0.57 -3.21
N SER A 437 35.65 -0.59 -3.16
CA SER A 437 36.36 -1.00 -1.96
C SER A 437 37.49 -0.05 -1.61
N GLY A 438 37.61 0.33 -0.34
CA GLY A 438 38.77 1.06 0.15
C GLY A 438 40.06 0.23 0.19
N ASN A 439 39.97 -1.11 0.10
CA ASN A 439 41.11 -2.02 0.15
C ASN A 439 41.67 -2.34 -1.24
N ASN A 440 40.83 -2.26 -2.27
CA ASN A 440 41.25 -2.53 -3.65
C ASN A 440 40.43 -1.67 -4.61
N PRO A 441 41.09 -0.71 -5.33
CA PRO A 441 40.38 0.20 -6.23
C PRO A 441 39.76 -0.45 -7.46
N GLU A 442 40.04 -1.73 -7.74
CA GLU A 442 39.45 -2.51 -8.83
C GLU A 442 38.19 -3.31 -8.38
N HIS A 443 37.91 -3.32 -7.06
CA HIS A 443 36.71 -3.97 -6.52
C HIS A 443 35.54 -2.99 -6.50
N VAL A 444 34.64 -3.13 -7.45
CA VAL A 444 33.51 -2.20 -7.68
C VAL A 444 32.19 -2.94 -7.63
N ILE A 445 31.20 -2.30 -7.02
CA ILE A 445 29.80 -2.69 -7.08
C ILE A 445 28.99 -1.49 -7.57
N PHE A 446 28.00 -1.75 -8.39
CA PHE A 446 26.99 -0.76 -8.76
C PHE A 446 25.63 -1.44 -8.91
N GLY A 447 24.56 -0.66 -8.94
CA GLY A 447 23.21 -1.16 -9.06
C GLY A 447 22.27 -0.16 -9.68
N LEU A 448 21.28 -0.72 -10.34
CA LEU A 448 20.06 -0.10 -10.85
C LEU A 448 18.90 -0.98 -10.34
N CYS A 449 17.98 -1.44 -11.22
CA CYS A 449 17.01 -2.47 -10.82
C CYS A 449 17.69 -3.79 -10.37
N SER A 450 18.92 -4.01 -10.80
CA SER A 450 19.75 -5.18 -10.41
C SER A 450 21.11 -4.73 -9.91
N ALA A 451 21.81 -5.62 -9.17
CA ALA A 451 23.14 -5.38 -8.65
C ALA A 451 24.21 -6.08 -9.49
N TYR A 452 25.36 -5.44 -9.63
CA TYR A 452 26.49 -5.84 -10.46
C TYR A 452 27.80 -5.62 -9.71
N ARG A 453 28.83 -6.42 -10.00
CA ARG A 453 30.18 -6.18 -9.47
C ARG A 453 31.26 -6.49 -10.49
N SER A 454 32.43 -5.92 -10.27
CA SER A 454 33.70 -6.37 -10.86
C SER A 454 34.78 -6.45 -9.78
N LEU A 455 35.66 -7.42 -9.88
CA LEU A 455 36.86 -7.57 -9.05
C LEU A 455 38.13 -7.10 -9.79
N GLU A 456 37.97 -6.58 -11.01
CA GLU A 456 39.07 -6.19 -11.91
C GLU A 456 38.74 -4.83 -12.60
N GLY A 457 37.92 -3.98 -11.96
CA GLY A 457 37.56 -2.65 -12.46
C GLY A 457 36.90 -2.65 -13.83
N GLY A 458 36.21 -3.75 -14.19
CA GLY A 458 35.60 -3.94 -15.51
C GLY A 458 36.60 -4.21 -16.61
N SER A 459 37.79 -4.79 -16.32
CA SER A 459 38.76 -5.22 -17.33
C SER A 459 38.15 -6.17 -18.37
N GLY A 460 38.46 -5.92 -19.66
CA GLY A 460 37.86 -6.68 -20.75
C GLY A 460 36.35 -6.55 -20.92
N GLY A 461 35.71 -5.56 -20.27
CA GLY A 461 34.26 -5.39 -20.24
C GLY A 461 33.51 -6.43 -19.42
N TYR A 462 34.23 -7.19 -18.60
CA TYR A 462 33.62 -8.25 -17.78
C TYR A 462 33.07 -7.69 -16.45
N TRP A 463 31.78 -7.91 -16.27
CA TRP A 463 31.06 -7.62 -15.02
C TRP A 463 30.28 -8.88 -14.59
N ASP A 464 30.29 -9.16 -13.30
CA ASP A 464 29.44 -10.21 -12.76
C ASP A 464 28.02 -9.66 -12.62
N ASN A 465 27.22 -9.90 -13.65
CA ASN A 465 25.82 -9.48 -13.72
C ASN A 465 24.85 -10.49 -13.09
N THR A 466 25.36 -11.53 -12.47
CA THR A 466 24.58 -12.57 -11.80
C THR A 466 24.45 -12.34 -10.29
N ILE A 467 24.69 -11.11 -9.81
CA ILE A 467 24.63 -10.81 -8.38
C ILE A 467 23.20 -10.89 -7.86
N GLY A 468 22.24 -10.26 -8.50
CA GLY A 468 20.85 -10.36 -8.06
C GLY A 468 19.96 -9.17 -8.47
N GLY A 469 18.75 -9.13 -7.93
CA GLY A 469 17.69 -8.26 -8.37
C GLY A 469 16.76 -8.96 -9.35
N TYR A 470 16.28 -8.26 -10.38
CA TYR A 470 15.46 -8.87 -11.44
C TYR A 470 16.26 -9.84 -12.34
N CYS A 471 17.55 -9.66 -12.43
CA CYS A 471 18.42 -10.57 -13.15
C CYS A 471 18.83 -11.73 -12.23
N ASN A 472 18.27 -12.89 -12.46
CA ASN A 472 18.45 -14.11 -11.66
C ASN A 472 19.92 -14.36 -11.28
N GLY A 473 20.30 -13.96 -10.08
CA GLY A 473 21.64 -14.08 -9.54
C GLY A 473 21.75 -15.07 -8.39
N ASN A 474 22.98 -15.40 -8.04
CA ASN A 474 23.27 -16.29 -6.90
C ASN A 474 23.15 -15.59 -5.53
N PHE A 475 22.98 -14.27 -5.53
CA PHE A 475 22.83 -13.43 -4.34
C PHE A 475 21.40 -12.92 -4.30
N SER A 476 20.52 -13.65 -3.61
CA SER A 476 19.12 -13.26 -3.49
C SER A 476 19.01 -11.89 -2.81
N ILE A 477 18.64 -10.88 -3.57
CA ILE A 477 18.43 -9.50 -3.13
C ILE A 477 17.15 -8.96 -3.77
N HIS A 478 16.41 -8.13 -3.03
CA HIS A 478 15.27 -7.42 -3.59
C HIS A 478 15.75 -6.48 -4.71
N PRO A 479 15.03 -6.32 -5.80
CA PRO A 479 15.40 -5.36 -6.84
C PRO A 479 15.37 -3.91 -6.36
N ASP A 480 15.76 -3.02 -7.27
CA ASP A 480 15.73 -1.57 -7.14
C ASP A 480 16.74 -1.05 -6.08
N MET A 481 18.02 -0.98 -6.52
CA MET A 481 19.17 -0.69 -5.66
C MET A 481 19.26 0.81 -5.36
N GLN A 482 19.26 1.20 -4.09
CA GLN A 482 19.16 2.58 -3.67
C GLN A 482 20.48 3.18 -3.16
N ASP A 483 21.22 2.42 -2.34
CA ASP A 483 22.47 2.91 -1.73
C ASP A 483 23.35 1.77 -1.22
N ILE A 484 24.58 2.09 -0.85
CA ILE A 484 25.55 1.10 -0.39
C ILE A 484 26.48 1.67 0.69
N ALA A 485 26.73 0.87 1.71
CA ALA A 485 27.76 1.11 2.71
C ALA A 485 28.80 -0.01 2.65
N ILE A 486 30.09 0.36 2.71
CA ILE A 486 31.24 -0.56 2.61
C ILE A 486 32.20 -0.34 3.77
N ALA A 487 32.57 -1.42 4.46
CA ALA A 487 33.61 -1.44 5.49
C ALA A 487 34.52 -2.67 5.29
N GLY A 488 35.66 -2.47 4.65
CA GLY A 488 36.53 -3.58 4.22
C GLY A 488 35.85 -4.46 3.16
N ASP A 489 35.67 -5.74 3.50
CA ASP A 489 34.97 -6.71 2.64
C ASP A 489 33.46 -6.80 2.95
N GLU A 490 33.00 -6.17 4.04
CA GLU A 490 31.61 -6.15 4.46
C GLU A 490 30.84 -5.09 3.66
N VAL A 491 29.66 -5.48 3.17
CA VAL A 491 28.82 -4.63 2.33
C VAL A 491 27.37 -4.70 2.81
N TRP A 492 26.73 -3.54 2.92
CA TRP A 492 25.28 -3.40 3.13
C TRP A 492 24.67 -2.67 1.93
N ILE A 493 23.72 -3.30 1.28
CA ILE A 493 23.02 -2.76 0.12
C ILE A 493 21.60 -2.42 0.54
N ALA A 494 21.25 -1.14 0.45
CA ALA A 494 19.89 -0.64 0.62
C ALA A 494 19.11 -0.80 -0.68
N ASN A 495 17.87 -1.24 -0.60
CA ASN A 495 16.98 -1.49 -1.73
C ASN A 495 15.51 -1.32 -1.32
N ASP A 496 14.60 -1.50 -2.26
CA ASP A 496 13.16 -1.34 -2.01
C ASP A 496 12.54 -2.42 -1.09
N GLY A 497 13.27 -3.47 -0.79
CA GLY A 497 12.87 -4.49 0.20
C GLY A 497 13.49 -4.30 1.57
N GLY A 498 14.58 -3.52 1.67
CA GLY A 498 15.28 -3.30 2.93
C GLY A 498 16.78 -3.20 2.79
N ILE A 499 17.52 -3.98 3.58
CA ILE A 499 18.98 -3.99 3.62
C ILE A 499 19.48 -5.41 3.44
N LYS A 500 20.36 -5.62 2.45
CA LYS A 500 21.09 -6.88 2.24
C LYS A 500 22.54 -6.73 2.71
N TYR A 501 22.97 -7.55 3.65
CA TYR A 501 24.33 -7.60 4.17
C TYR A 501 25.10 -8.76 3.59
N SER A 502 26.37 -8.56 3.27
CA SER A 502 27.35 -9.60 2.95
C SER A 502 28.66 -9.35 3.70
N PRO A 503 29.19 -10.37 4.41
CA PRO A 503 30.48 -10.25 5.10
C PRO A 503 31.70 -10.42 4.17
N ASN A 504 31.50 -10.92 2.96
CA ASN A 504 32.58 -11.34 2.05
C ASN A 504 32.29 -10.97 0.58
N PHE A 505 31.63 -9.84 0.35
CA PHE A 505 31.08 -9.49 -0.96
C PHE A 505 32.15 -9.47 -2.08
N PHE A 506 33.35 -9.01 -1.76
CA PHE A 506 34.46 -8.92 -2.71
C PHE A 506 35.37 -10.16 -2.73
N LYS A 507 35.07 -11.19 -1.94
CA LYS A 507 35.81 -12.45 -1.94
C LYS A 507 35.15 -13.51 -2.81
N LYS A 508 35.96 -14.29 -3.55
CA LYS A 508 35.47 -15.50 -4.25
C LYS A 508 35.73 -16.70 -3.34
N GLU A 509 34.86 -17.00 -2.39
CA GLU A 509 34.89 -18.27 -1.70
C GLU A 509 33.96 -19.26 -2.42
N ASN A 510 34.55 -20.26 -3.11
CA ASN A 510 33.80 -21.28 -3.85
C ASN A 510 32.73 -20.75 -4.84
N GLY A 511 32.94 -19.55 -5.41
CA GLY A 511 32.04 -18.97 -6.40
C GLY A 511 30.72 -18.40 -5.85
N LYS A 512 30.51 -18.41 -4.54
CA LYS A 512 29.26 -17.90 -3.93
C LYS A 512 29.51 -16.67 -3.03
N ILE A 513 28.66 -15.69 -3.14
CA ILE A 513 28.55 -14.58 -2.19
C ILE A 513 27.53 -15.00 -1.15
N THR A 514 27.89 -14.95 0.12
CA THR A 514 26.93 -15.15 1.20
C THR A 514 26.33 -13.82 1.62
N GLY A 515 25.09 -13.85 2.03
CA GLY A 515 24.43 -12.64 2.55
C GLY A 515 23.07 -12.92 3.14
N GLU A 516 22.67 -12.04 4.02
CA GLU A 516 21.40 -12.11 4.74
C GLU A 516 20.68 -10.76 4.74
N ASN A 517 19.37 -10.79 4.87
CA ASN A 517 18.58 -9.58 5.02
C ASN A 517 18.68 -9.06 6.46
N ARG A 518 18.83 -7.75 6.62
CA ARG A 518 19.02 -7.10 7.91
C ARG A 518 18.08 -5.91 8.07
N VAL A 519 16.80 -6.20 8.25
CA VAL A 519 15.71 -5.19 8.30
C VAL A 519 14.90 -5.23 9.59
N LYS A 520 15.25 -6.13 10.53
CA LYS A 520 14.51 -6.30 11.77
C LYS A 520 14.47 -5.01 12.60
N GLY A 521 13.29 -4.49 12.85
CA GLY A 521 13.06 -3.23 13.55
C GLY A 521 12.87 -2.01 12.65
N ILE A 522 13.10 -2.12 11.34
CA ILE A 522 12.74 -1.09 10.38
C ILE A 522 11.25 -1.20 10.07
N TYR A 523 10.45 -0.21 10.47
CA TYR A 523 9.00 -0.17 10.24
C TYR A 523 8.63 0.82 9.12
N ALA A 524 9.22 0.70 7.96
CA ALA A 524 8.98 1.56 6.80
C ALA A 524 8.13 0.88 5.72
N SER A 525 7.22 -0.02 6.10
CA SER A 525 6.21 -0.59 5.22
C SER A 525 5.14 0.46 4.89
N ASP A 526 5.01 0.85 3.64
CA ASP A 526 4.01 1.81 3.18
C ASP A 526 2.74 1.07 2.74
N TYR A 527 1.73 1.06 3.60
CA TYR A 527 0.46 0.40 3.32
C TYR A 527 -0.44 1.23 2.39
N TYR A 528 -1.05 0.58 1.41
CA TYR A 528 -2.08 1.14 0.53
C TYR A 528 -3.49 0.78 0.95
N GLY A 529 -3.68 -0.38 1.53
CA GLY A 529 -4.93 -0.84 2.05
C GLY A 529 -4.72 -1.73 3.27
N PHE A 530 -5.76 -1.90 4.07
CA PHE A 530 -5.66 -2.63 5.32
C PHE A 530 -7.01 -3.20 5.73
N GLY A 531 -7.03 -4.47 6.13
CA GLY A 531 -8.15 -5.16 6.73
C GLY A 531 -7.76 -5.80 8.05
N GLN A 532 -8.68 -5.76 9.01
CA GLN A 532 -8.57 -6.35 10.35
C GLN A 532 -9.62 -7.42 10.52
N GLY A 533 -9.23 -8.59 11.01
CA GLY A 533 -10.14 -9.64 11.44
C GLY A 533 -11.02 -9.18 12.61
N TRP A 534 -12.25 -9.64 12.61
CA TRP A 534 -13.21 -9.22 13.63
C TRP A 534 -12.95 -9.85 15.00
N ASN A 535 -12.89 -11.18 15.02
CA ASN A 535 -12.75 -11.97 16.25
C ASN A 535 -11.35 -12.57 16.44
N GLU A 536 -10.55 -12.57 15.41
CA GLU A 536 -9.18 -13.07 15.42
C GLU A 536 -8.21 -11.94 15.04
N ASP A 537 -7.05 -11.97 15.66
CA ASP A 537 -6.00 -11.00 15.39
C ASP A 537 -5.29 -11.36 14.08
N VAL A 538 -5.95 -11.04 12.98
CA VAL A 538 -5.49 -11.21 11.62
C VAL A 538 -5.54 -9.86 10.93
N MET A 539 -4.45 -9.47 10.31
CA MET A 539 -4.28 -8.23 9.58
C MET A 539 -3.79 -8.55 8.17
N ALA A 540 -4.40 -7.95 7.16
CA ALA A 540 -4.05 -8.14 5.76
C ALA A 540 -3.94 -6.79 5.06
N GLY A 541 -2.87 -6.57 4.28
CA GLY A 541 -2.71 -5.30 3.55
C GLY A 541 -1.64 -5.36 2.48
N GLY A 542 -1.88 -4.62 1.38
CA GLY A 542 -0.93 -4.40 0.32
C GLY A 542 0.04 -3.28 0.67
N ARG A 543 1.31 -3.45 0.29
CA ARG A 543 2.41 -2.55 0.62
C ARG A 543 3.11 -2.09 -0.64
N TRP A 544 3.52 -0.84 -0.63
CA TRP A 544 4.32 -0.25 -1.69
C TRP A 544 5.64 -1.03 -1.87
N HIS A 545 5.97 -1.40 -3.11
CA HIS A 545 7.13 -2.22 -3.52
C HIS A 545 7.23 -3.63 -2.90
N ASN A 546 6.52 -3.90 -1.82
CA ASN A 546 6.70 -5.10 -1.00
C ASN A 546 5.51 -6.06 -1.05
N GLY A 547 4.55 -5.82 -1.97
CA GLY A 547 3.39 -6.67 -2.19
C GLY A 547 2.51 -6.90 -0.97
N ASP A 548 1.69 -7.93 -1.02
CA ASP A 548 0.67 -8.22 -0.03
C ASP A 548 1.22 -9.02 1.14
N ALA A 549 0.79 -8.67 2.33
CA ALA A 549 1.21 -9.36 3.54
C ALA A 549 0.07 -9.61 4.52
N VAL A 550 0.20 -10.72 5.24
CA VAL A 550 -0.69 -11.12 6.32
C VAL A 550 0.10 -11.24 7.62
N MET A 551 -0.40 -10.62 8.66
CA MET A 551 0.07 -10.79 10.04
C MET A 551 -1.03 -11.47 10.85
N MET A 552 -0.65 -12.47 11.64
CA MET A 552 -1.54 -13.16 12.57
C MET A 552 -0.89 -13.25 13.94
N LYS A 553 -1.69 -13.21 15.00
CA LYS A 553 -1.19 -13.38 16.37
C LYS A 553 -0.39 -14.68 16.55
N SER A 554 -0.81 -15.75 15.87
CA SER A 554 -0.14 -17.04 15.89
C SER A 554 1.25 -17.07 15.26
N TYR A 555 1.58 -16.10 14.42
CA TYR A 555 2.91 -15.99 13.80
C TYR A 555 3.94 -15.35 14.73
N GLY A 556 3.47 -14.65 15.76
CA GLY A 556 4.28 -13.89 16.71
C GLY A 556 4.29 -12.39 16.38
N GLU A 557 4.75 -11.60 17.34
CA GLU A 557 4.72 -10.13 17.24
C GLU A 557 5.55 -9.62 16.05
N GLY A 558 4.93 -8.79 15.23
CA GLY A 558 5.56 -8.13 14.09
C GLY A 558 5.99 -9.05 12.94
N LYS A 559 5.58 -10.30 12.94
CA LYS A 559 5.88 -11.24 11.85
C LYS A 559 4.78 -11.25 10.81
N ALA A 560 5.17 -11.10 9.56
CA ALA A 560 4.29 -11.13 8.41
C ALA A 560 4.65 -12.25 7.43
N VAL A 561 3.66 -12.70 6.66
CA VAL A 561 3.85 -13.58 5.50
C VAL A 561 3.52 -12.82 4.24
N TYR A 562 4.45 -12.80 3.30
CA TYR A 562 4.24 -12.31 1.95
C TYR A 562 3.46 -13.36 1.15
N VAL A 563 2.39 -12.95 0.50
CA VAL A 563 1.50 -13.84 -0.24
C VAL A 563 1.48 -13.59 -1.76
N GLY A 564 2.27 -12.65 -2.23
CA GLY A 564 2.30 -12.26 -3.64
C GLY A 564 1.82 -10.83 -3.84
N GLY A 565 1.18 -10.59 -4.96
CA GLY A 565 0.67 -9.26 -5.30
C GLY A 565 1.74 -8.32 -5.84
N VAL A 566 1.26 -7.17 -6.24
CA VAL A 566 2.07 -6.04 -6.69
C VAL A 566 1.77 -4.84 -5.79
N GLU A 567 2.18 -3.68 -6.18
CA GLU A 567 1.89 -2.44 -5.47
C GLU A 567 0.38 -2.15 -5.43
N GLN A 568 -0.14 -1.60 -4.33
CA GLN A 568 -1.44 -0.92 -4.22
C GLN A 568 -2.66 -1.81 -3.95
N ALA A 569 -2.49 -3.01 -3.41
CA ALA A 569 -3.64 -3.80 -3.03
C ALA A 569 -4.32 -3.32 -1.74
N THR A 570 -5.64 -3.46 -1.72
CA THR A 570 -6.39 -3.45 -0.46
C THR A 570 -6.47 -4.87 0.07
N GLY A 571 -6.29 -5.04 1.39
CA GLY A 571 -6.44 -6.32 2.06
C GLY A 571 -7.73 -6.38 2.86
N TYR A 572 -8.35 -7.55 2.90
CA TYR A 572 -9.57 -7.83 3.67
C TYR A 572 -9.45 -9.17 4.38
N VAL A 573 -10.01 -9.26 5.57
CA VAL A 573 -10.12 -10.51 6.33
C VAL A 573 -11.59 -10.94 6.28
N MET A 574 -11.85 -12.15 5.80
CA MET A 574 -13.21 -12.62 5.55
C MET A 574 -13.91 -13.03 6.84
N LEU A 575 -15.18 -12.64 6.98
CA LEU A 575 -15.99 -13.00 8.16
C LEU A 575 -16.36 -14.49 8.21
N SER A 576 -16.41 -15.16 7.06
CA SER A 576 -16.70 -16.59 6.98
C SER A 576 -15.60 -17.47 7.58
N ASN A 577 -14.38 -17.01 7.49
CA ASN A 577 -13.19 -17.66 8.03
C ASN A 577 -12.08 -16.63 8.19
N PRO A 578 -11.63 -16.30 9.40
CA PRO A 578 -10.61 -15.27 9.62
C PRO A 578 -9.22 -15.63 9.04
N LYS A 579 -8.97 -16.89 8.70
CA LYS A 579 -7.78 -17.29 7.95
C LYS A 579 -7.92 -17.05 6.45
N LYS A 580 -9.12 -16.79 5.96
CA LYS A 580 -9.37 -16.44 4.58
C LYS A 580 -9.20 -14.94 4.40
N VAL A 581 -8.19 -14.56 3.62
CA VAL A 581 -7.85 -13.17 3.32
C VAL A 581 -7.98 -12.92 1.83
N TYR A 582 -8.37 -11.72 1.47
CA TYR A 582 -8.51 -11.29 0.09
C TYR A 582 -7.68 -10.05 -0.19
N PHE A 583 -7.03 -10.04 -1.35
CA PHE A 583 -6.31 -8.88 -1.88
C PHE A 583 -6.83 -8.51 -3.26
N SER A 584 -6.98 -7.21 -3.51
CA SER A 584 -7.58 -6.70 -4.74
C SER A 584 -6.79 -6.99 -6.02
N ASP A 585 -5.53 -7.37 -5.92
CA ASP A 585 -4.64 -7.68 -7.04
C ASP A 585 -4.14 -9.13 -7.06
N ALA A 586 -4.08 -9.79 -5.92
CA ALA A 586 -3.56 -11.15 -5.78
C ALA A 586 -4.65 -12.20 -5.51
N GLY A 587 -5.83 -11.78 -5.01
CA GLY A 587 -6.99 -12.62 -4.78
C GLY A 587 -7.14 -13.17 -3.39
N MET A 588 -7.77 -14.33 -3.27
CA MET A 588 -8.14 -14.91 -1.99
C MET A 588 -7.21 -16.07 -1.62
N PHE A 589 -6.78 -16.05 -0.36
CA PHE A 589 -5.89 -17.07 0.21
C PHE A 589 -6.47 -17.61 1.52
N ILE A 590 -6.19 -18.88 1.81
CA ILE A 590 -6.39 -19.46 3.14
C ILE A 590 -5.01 -19.55 3.79
N MET A 591 -4.86 -18.86 4.91
CA MET A 591 -3.60 -18.76 5.66
C MET A 591 -3.44 -19.93 6.63
N PRO A 592 -2.19 -20.42 6.84
CA PRO A 592 -1.91 -21.44 7.85
C PRO A 592 -1.98 -20.87 9.27
N ASP A 593 -2.19 -21.74 10.26
CA ASP A 593 -2.12 -21.35 11.66
C ASP A 593 -0.71 -20.99 12.12
N ARG A 594 0.30 -21.57 11.49
CA ARG A 594 1.72 -21.46 11.87
C ARG A 594 2.57 -21.26 10.64
N ILE A 595 3.68 -20.58 10.82
CA ILE A 595 4.69 -20.32 9.79
C ILE A 595 6.09 -20.82 10.21
N ASP A 596 6.16 -21.63 11.25
CA ASP A 596 7.37 -22.29 11.73
C ASP A 596 7.28 -23.82 11.52
N GLY A 597 8.40 -24.42 11.21
CA GLY A 597 8.50 -25.86 10.96
C GLY A 597 8.16 -26.31 9.54
N ASN A 598 8.29 -27.59 9.28
CA ASN A 598 7.98 -28.18 7.98
C ASN A 598 6.49 -28.44 7.84
N VAL A 599 5.96 -28.22 6.66
CA VAL A 599 4.58 -28.48 6.30
C VAL A 599 4.52 -29.37 5.05
N THR A 600 3.53 -30.27 4.97
CA THR A 600 3.38 -31.21 3.86
C THR A 600 2.62 -30.64 2.66
N SER A 601 2.20 -29.37 2.73
CA SER A 601 1.50 -28.65 1.66
C SER A 601 1.96 -27.20 1.67
N PRO A 602 1.77 -26.45 0.57
CA PRO A 602 2.07 -25.03 0.56
C PRO A 602 1.47 -24.34 1.79
N PRO A 603 2.22 -23.50 2.52
CA PRO A 603 1.76 -22.87 3.73
C PRO A 603 0.51 -22.01 3.58
N PHE A 604 0.23 -21.52 2.39
CA PHE A 604 -1.04 -20.88 2.08
C PHE A 604 -1.55 -21.33 0.71
N ILE A 605 -2.88 -21.39 0.58
CA ILE A 605 -3.55 -21.91 -0.62
C ILE A 605 -4.31 -20.76 -1.27
N SER A 606 -4.00 -20.48 -2.54
CA SER A 606 -4.85 -19.62 -3.38
C SER A 606 -6.17 -20.35 -3.64
N VAL A 607 -7.29 -19.73 -3.26
CA VAL A 607 -8.61 -20.35 -3.34
C VAL A 607 -9.30 -20.06 -4.68
N PHE A 608 -8.83 -19.05 -5.41
CA PHE A 608 -9.41 -18.64 -6.68
C PHE A 608 -8.36 -18.56 -7.79
N ASN A 609 -8.26 -19.62 -8.56
CA ASN A 609 -7.39 -19.69 -9.74
C ASN A 609 -8.13 -19.53 -11.08
N LYS A 610 -9.44 -19.21 -11.07
CA LYS A 610 -10.23 -19.15 -12.31
C LYS A 610 -11.31 -18.08 -12.22
N GLN A 611 -11.80 -17.60 -13.38
CA GLN A 611 -12.97 -16.72 -13.45
C GLN A 611 -14.05 -17.13 -12.45
N PRO A 612 -14.53 -16.31 -11.67
CA PRO A 612 -14.86 -14.89 -11.53
C PRO A 612 -13.82 -14.03 -10.80
N TYR A 613 -12.69 -14.57 -10.52
CA TYR A 613 -11.57 -13.97 -9.80
C TYR A 613 -11.04 -12.68 -10.46
N GLU A 614 -10.95 -12.64 -11.79
CA GLU A 614 -10.55 -11.41 -12.50
C GLU A 614 -11.54 -10.26 -12.30
N THR A 615 -12.80 -10.59 -12.04
CA THR A 615 -13.83 -9.62 -11.67
C THR A 615 -13.60 -9.05 -10.26
N LEU A 616 -13.04 -9.85 -9.33
CA LEU A 616 -12.68 -9.41 -7.98
C LEU A 616 -11.31 -8.73 -7.88
N LYS A 617 -10.43 -8.91 -8.84
CA LYS A 617 -9.11 -8.26 -8.91
C LYS A 617 -9.16 -6.73 -8.95
N SER A 618 -10.30 -6.15 -9.00
CA SER A 618 -10.45 -4.71 -9.00
C SER A 618 -10.32 -4.15 -7.59
N ASN A 619 -10.01 -2.86 -7.47
CA ASN A 619 -9.96 -2.10 -6.22
C ASN A 619 -11.33 -2.05 -5.51
N GLY A 620 -12.12 -3.13 -5.61
CA GLY A 620 -13.45 -3.24 -5.09
C GLY A 620 -13.49 -2.98 -3.59
N PHE A 621 -14.55 -2.35 -3.17
CA PHE A 621 -14.89 -2.20 -1.78
C PHE A 621 -15.70 -3.42 -1.33
N PHE A 622 -15.54 -3.82 -0.07
CA PHE A 622 -16.30 -4.92 0.52
C PHE A 622 -17.19 -4.43 1.65
N GLY A 623 -18.50 -4.56 1.44
CA GLY A 623 -19.49 -4.49 2.51
C GLY A 623 -20.02 -5.89 2.79
N THR A 624 -19.65 -6.49 3.92
CA THR A 624 -20.16 -7.82 4.29
C THR A 624 -21.48 -7.71 5.02
N ASP A 625 -22.46 -8.53 4.65
CA ASP A 625 -23.75 -8.59 5.35
C ASP A 625 -23.52 -9.05 6.80
N PRO A 626 -23.90 -8.28 7.80
CA PRO A 626 -23.67 -8.65 9.19
C PRO A 626 -24.50 -9.83 9.68
N ARG A 627 -25.38 -10.41 8.84
CA ARG A 627 -26.17 -11.62 9.09
C ARG A 627 -25.58 -12.86 8.46
N TYR A 628 -24.97 -12.70 7.25
CA TYR A 628 -24.52 -13.82 6.40
C TYR A 628 -23.13 -13.53 5.85
N ALA A 629 -22.11 -14.18 6.42
CA ALA A 629 -20.72 -13.89 6.09
C ALA A 629 -20.33 -14.13 4.63
N GLN A 630 -21.04 -15.02 3.93
CA GLN A 630 -20.77 -15.32 2.52
C GLN A 630 -21.38 -14.29 1.56
N ARG A 631 -22.29 -13.43 2.05
CA ARG A 631 -22.88 -12.37 1.25
C ARG A 631 -22.06 -11.09 1.33
N ILE A 632 -21.53 -10.66 0.20
CA ILE A 632 -20.64 -9.51 0.10
C ILE A 632 -21.15 -8.59 -1.01
N LEU A 633 -21.21 -7.29 -0.71
CA LEU A 633 -21.42 -6.26 -1.71
C LEU A 633 -20.06 -5.69 -2.14
N TYR A 634 -19.89 -5.46 -3.43
CA TYR A 634 -18.66 -4.94 -3.98
C TYR A 634 -18.93 -4.22 -5.29
N HIS A 635 -17.96 -3.44 -5.78
CA HIS A 635 -18.01 -2.90 -7.12
C HIS A 635 -16.90 -3.52 -7.97
N PRO A 636 -17.24 -4.29 -9.00
CA PRO A 636 -16.26 -4.84 -9.91
C PRO A 636 -15.73 -3.73 -10.82
N LYS A 637 -14.44 -3.80 -11.15
CA LYS A 637 -13.87 -2.93 -12.18
C LYS A 637 -14.38 -3.25 -13.58
N GLU A 638 -14.97 -4.42 -13.75
CA GLU A 638 -15.35 -4.88 -15.08
C GLU A 638 -16.52 -5.85 -15.15
N ARG A 639 -17.48 -5.43 -15.85
CA ARG A 639 -18.18 -6.25 -16.83
C ARG A 639 -18.57 -5.34 -17.99
N SER A 640 -18.13 -5.67 -19.19
CA SER A 640 -18.62 -5.08 -20.45
C SER A 640 -18.40 -3.58 -20.63
N GLY A 641 -17.20 -3.02 -20.38
CA GLY A 641 -16.89 -1.64 -20.72
C GLY A 641 -17.73 -0.59 -20.00
N GLY A 642 -18.32 -0.95 -18.86
CA GLY A 642 -19.04 -0.01 -18.00
C GLY A 642 -18.17 0.45 -16.83
N PRO A 643 -18.35 1.68 -16.36
CA PRO A 643 -17.57 2.25 -15.28
C PRO A 643 -17.82 1.57 -13.94
N THR A 644 -16.93 1.82 -13.00
CA THR A 644 -16.99 1.50 -11.57
C THR A 644 -18.21 2.08 -10.82
N MET A 645 -19.31 2.31 -11.54
CA MET A 645 -20.55 2.93 -11.04
C MET A 645 -21.58 1.91 -10.57
N GLN A 646 -21.19 0.64 -10.44
CA GLN A 646 -22.15 -0.43 -10.13
C GLN A 646 -21.89 -1.04 -8.76
N ILE A 647 -22.96 -1.35 -8.04
CA ILE A 647 -22.91 -2.19 -6.85
C ILE A 647 -23.38 -3.58 -7.23
N TRP A 648 -22.52 -4.55 -7.01
CA TRP A 648 -22.79 -5.95 -7.22
C TRP A 648 -22.87 -6.71 -5.89
N GLU A 649 -23.54 -7.82 -5.92
CA GLU A 649 -23.60 -8.78 -4.83
C GLU A 649 -22.92 -10.08 -5.23
N THR A 650 -22.09 -10.63 -4.38
CA THR A 650 -21.79 -12.06 -4.39
C THR A 650 -22.48 -12.71 -3.19
N PRO A 651 -23.39 -13.66 -3.41
CA PRO A 651 -24.05 -14.34 -2.31
C PRO A 651 -23.20 -15.49 -1.73
N ASP A 652 -22.12 -15.87 -2.35
CA ASP A 652 -21.36 -17.12 -2.13
C ASP A 652 -19.84 -16.89 -2.19
N GLU A 653 -19.39 -15.75 -1.66
CA GLU A 653 -17.97 -15.35 -1.61
C GLU A 653 -17.26 -15.42 -2.96
N GLY A 654 -17.89 -14.95 -4.01
CA GLY A 654 -17.26 -14.76 -5.31
C GLY A 654 -17.43 -15.89 -6.30
N GLN A 655 -18.30 -16.85 -6.04
CA GLN A 655 -18.62 -17.91 -7.02
C GLN A 655 -19.67 -17.43 -8.03
N THR A 656 -20.66 -16.65 -7.58
CA THR A 656 -21.66 -16.02 -8.43
C THR A 656 -21.80 -14.54 -8.12
N PHE A 657 -22.34 -13.76 -9.08
CA PHE A 657 -22.46 -12.32 -8.97
C PHE A 657 -23.77 -11.82 -9.56
N ASN A 658 -24.43 -10.91 -8.84
CA ASN A 658 -25.66 -10.27 -9.27
C ASN A 658 -25.49 -8.75 -9.23
N LEU A 659 -25.91 -8.05 -10.28
CA LEU A 659 -26.00 -6.60 -10.28
C LEU A 659 -27.16 -6.16 -9.38
N LEU A 660 -26.88 -5.28 -8.41
CA LEU A 660 -27.91 -4.70 -7.54
C LEU A 660 -28.27 -3.27 -7.93
N PHE A 661 -27.29 -2.47 -8.37
CA PHE A 661 -27.53 -1.04 -8.59
C PHE A 661 -26.55 -0.45 -9.59
N ASP A 662 -27.08 0.38 -10.51
CA ASP A 662 -26.33 1.27 -11.39
C ASP A 662 -26.32 2.67 -10.78
N ALA A 663 -25.20 3.15 -10.30
CA ALA A 663 -25.04 4.48 -9.73
C ALA A 663 -24.71 5.53 -10.80
N LYS A 664 -24.73 6.80 -10.43
CA LYS A 664 -24.40 7.92 -11.33
C LYS A 664 -22.92 8.26 -11.35
N ASP A 665 -22.17 7.81 -10.34
CA ASP A 665 -20.72 8.03 -10.23
C ASP A 665 -20.02 6.82 -9.61
N GLN A 666 -18.70 6.91 -9.51
CA GLN A 666 -17.86 5.86 -8.94
C GLN A 666 -18.17 5.64 -7.45
N ILE A 667 -18.53 4.41 -7.10
CA ILE A 667 -18.75 4.01 -5.72
C ILE A 667 -17.40 3.81 -5.02
N SER A 668 -17.24 4.44 -3.86
CA SER A 668 -16.03 4.38 -3.04
C SER A 668 -16.19 3.60 -1.75
N ASN A 669 -17.42 3.55 -1.21
CA ASN A 669 -17.71 2.83 0.03
C ASN A 669 -19.17 2.36 0.05
N VAL A 670 -19.40 1.16 0.62
CA VAL A 670 -20.73 0.61 0.88
C VAL A 670 -20.76 0.07 2.31
N GLU A 671 -21.80 0.38 3.08
CA GLU A 671 -21.90 -0.04 4.48
C GLU A 671 -23.33 -0.49 4.83
N PHE A 672 -23.42 -1.66 5.47
CA PHE A 672 -24.68 -2.14 6.08
C PHE A 672 -24.89 -1.47 7.44
N ALA A 673 -26.10 -1.00 7.69
CA ALA A 673 -26.49 -0.58 9.02
C ALA A 673 -26.63 -1.78 9.95
N ARG A 674 -25.79 -1.86 11.00
CA ARG A 674 -25.82 -2.99 11.92
C ARG A 674 -27.13 -3.08 12.71
N SER A 675 -27.73 -1.95 13.10
CA SER A 675 -29.03 -1.91 13.78
C SER A 675 -30.12 -2.58 12.95
N ASN A 676 -30.13 -2.31 11.64
CA ASN A 676 -31.07 -2.87 10.67
C ASN A 676 -30.36 -3.21 9.35
N PRO A 677 -29.87 -4.45 9.16
CA PRO A 677 -29.10 -4.81 7.97
C PRO A 677 -29.87 -4.81 6.63
N ASN A 678 -31.15 -4.48 6.63
CA ASN A 678 -31.90 -4.20 5.40
C ASN A 678 -31.61 -2.77 4.89
N VAL A 679 -31.08 -1.90 5.75
CA VAL A 679 -30.64 -0.57 5.37
C VAL A 679 -29.17 -0.63 4.98
N ILE A 680 -28.89 -0.16 3.77
CA ILE A 680 -27.55 -0.15 3.18
C ILE A 680 -27.30 1.26 2.67
N TYR A 681 -26.12 1.78 2.94
CA TYR A 681 -25.65 3.05 2.41
C TYR A 681 -24.47 2.83 1.46
N ALA A 682 -24.41 3.66 0.43
CA ALA A 682 -23.28 3.71 -0.47
C ALA A 682 -22.91 5.17 -0.74
N CYS A 683 -21.63 5.46 -0.91
CA CYS A 683 -21.19 6.78 -1.33
C CYS A 683 -20.15 6.68 -2.43
N GLY A 684 -20.12 7.72 -3.25
CA GLY A 684 -19.17 7.90 -4.33
C GLY A 684 -18.54 9.27 -4.27
N TRP A 685 -18.07 9.76 -5.42
CA TRP A 685 -17.41 11.05 -5.49
C TRP A 685 -18.39 12.20 -5.17
N PHE A 686 -19.60 12.15 -5.73
CA PHE A 686 -20.54 13.25 -5.60
C PHE A 686 -21.91 12.84 -5.06
N PHE A 687 -22.19 11.54 -4.96
CA PHE A 687 -23.51 11.04 -4.61
C PHE A 687 -23.45 10.11 -3.40
N VAL A 688 -24.50 10.15 -2.62
CA VAL A 688 -24.76 9.23 -1.52
C VAL A 688 -26.09 8.55 -1.79
N TYR A 689 -26.12 7.24 -1.60
CA TYR A 689 -27.27 6.41 -1.87
C TYR A 689 -27.69 5.65 -0.63
N LYS A 690 -28.97 5.35 -0.53
CA LYS A 690 -29.57 4.56 0.54
C LYS A 690 -30.52 3.51 -0.04
N SER A 691 -30.43 2.29 0.45
CA SER A 691 -31.44 1.26 0.29
C SER A 691 -32.05 0.93 1.64
N VAL A 692 -33.37 0.68 1.70
CA VAL A 692 -34.08 0.25 2.91
C VAL A 692 -34.66 -1.16 2.80
N ASP A 693 -34.46 -1.80 1.66
CA ASP A 693 -35.04 -3.09 1.27
C ASP A 693 -34.00 -4.14 0.89
N ASN A 694 -32.82 -4.07 1.57
CA ASN A 694 -31.74 -5.03 1.38
C ASN A 694 -31.04 -4.95 -0.01
N GLY A 695 -31.00 -3.76 -0.60
CA GLY A 695 -30.31 -3.49 -1.87
C GLY A 695 -31.19 -3.67 -3.12
N LYS A 696 -32.48 -3.92 -2.96
CA LYS A 696 -33.38 -4.10 -4.11
C LYS A 696 -33.72 -2.80 -4.80
N THR A 697 -33.92 -1.73 -4.02
CA THR A 697 -34.15 -0.37 -4.54
C THR A 697 -33.20 0.59 -3.82
N TRP A 698 -32.85 1.68 -4.51
CA TRP A 698 -31.94 2.68 -4.01
C TRP A 698 -32.49 4.09 -4.25
N GLU A 699 -32.35 4.94 -3.26
CA GLU A 699 -32.62 6.38 -3.34
C GLU A 699 -31.33 7.18 -3.23
N GLU A 700 -31.25 8.28 -3.94
CA GLU A 700 -30.19 9.26 -3.83
C GLU A 700 -30.49 10.22 -2.67
N LEU A 701 -29.55 10.38 -1.75
CA LEU A 701 -29.66 11.33 -0.65
C LEU A 701 -29.18 12.70 -1.09
N LYS A 702 -29.97 13.73 -0.81
CA LYS A 702 -29.60 15.10 -1.14
C LYS A 702 -28.60 15.63 -0.11
N ILE A 703 -27.38 15.91 -0.56
CA ILE A 703 -26.37 16.63 0.23
C ILE A 703 -26.52 18.11 -0.10
N PRO A 704 -26.65 19.02 0.90
CA PRO A 704 -26.69 20.47 0.65
C PRO A 704 -25.45 20.95 -0.11
N ASP A 705 -25.61 21.92 -1.00
CA ASP A 705 -24.55 22.41 -1.89
C ASP A 705 -23.32 22.92 -1.12
N GLU A 706 -23.55 23.50 0.08
CA GLU A 706 -22.46 23.94 0.96
C GLU A 706 -21.58 22.78 1.45
N TYR A 707 -22.09 21.55 1.43
CA TYR A 707 -21.38 20.32 1.77
C TYR A 707 -21.08 19.46 0.54
N GLY A 708 -21.31 19.96 -0.67
CA GLY A 708 -20.98 19.28 -1.90
C GLY A 708 -19.49 19.00 -2.03
N GLY A 709 -19.14 17.92 -2.74
CA GLY A 709 -17.77 17.50 -2.99
C GLY A 709 -17.59 15.98 -2.82
N PRO A 710 -16.37 15.45 -3.09
CA PRO A 710 -16.11 14.02 -2.98
C PRO A 710 -16.33 13.47 -1.58
N ILE A 711 -17.06 12.35 -1.50
CA ILE A 711 -17.44 11.68 -0.26
C ILE A 711 -16.97 10.22 -0.30
N PRO A 712 -15.67 9.97 -0.13
CA PRO A 712 -15.15 8.61 -0.28
C PRO A 712 -15.46 7.67 0.89
N ILE A 713 -15.95 8.21 2.03
CA ILE A 713 -16.17 7.44 3.25
C ILE A 713 -17.52 7.80 3.88
N ILE A 714 -18.29 6.77 4.16
CA ILE A 714 -19.49 6.80 4.98
C ILE A 714 -19.29 5.90 6.21
N ALA A 715 -19.81 6.30 7.36
CA ALA A 715 -19.90 5.48 8.55
C ALA A 715 -21.31 5.51 9.10
N VAL A 716 -21.84 4.35 9.46
CA VAL A 716 -23.20 4.21 10.02
C VAL A 716 -23.10 3.86 11.49
N ASP A 717 -23.88 4.54 12.33
CA ASP A 717 -23.89 4.24 13.78
C ASP A 717 -24.34 2.78 13.99
N PRO A 718 -23.59 1.97 14.74
CA PRO A 718 -23.93 0.56 14.92
C PRO A 718 -25.24 0.31 15.68
N LYS A 719 -25.81 1.31 16.34
CA LYS A 719 -27.06 1.24 17.12
C LYS A 719 -28.26 1.90 16.41
N ASP A 720 -28.00 2.80 15.43
CA ASP A 720 -29.05 3.58 14.78
C ASP A 720 -28.75 3.71 13.27
N GLU A 721 -29.55 3.04 12.45
CA GLU A 721 -29.45 3.08 10.99
C GLU A 721 -29.71 4.47 10.37
N ASN A 722 -30.28 5.40 11.11
CA ASN A 722 -30.54 6.74 10.64
C ASN A 722 -29.42 7.72 10.98
N LYS A 723 -28.48 7.33 11.85
CA LYS A 723 -27.36 8.17 12.21
C LYS A 723 -26.14 7.81 11.36
N ILE A 724 -25.82 8.67 10.41
CA ILE A 724 -24.76 8.48 9.43
C ILE A 724 -23.80 9.67 9.42
N TRP A 725 -22.55 9.36 9.16
CA TRP A 725 -21.46 10.32 9.07
C TRP A 725 -20.79 10.24 7.73
N LEU A 726 -20.44 11.38 7.14
CA LEU A 726 -19.69 11.47 5.90
C LEU A 726 -18.40 12.26 6.11
N ALA A 727 -17.28 11.79 5.58
CA ALA A 727 -16.03 12.55 5.53
C ALA A 727 -15.74 13.02 4.11
N GLN A 728 -15.34 14.26 3.99
CA GLN A 728 -14.99 14.95 2.74
C GLN A 728 -13.52 15.38 2.82
N PRO A 729 -12.56 14.50 2.49
CA PRO A 729 -11.14 14.74 2.73
C PRO A 729 -10.55 15.88 1.92
N PHE A 730 -11.24 16.31 0.87
CA PHE A 730 -10.84 17.46 0.03
C PHE A 730 -11.43 18.79 0.50
N LYS A 731 -12.19 18.79 1.59
CA LYS A 731 -12.82 19.97 2.17
C LYS A 731 -12.42 20.09 3.64
N SER A 732 -11.69 21.15 3.99
CA SER A 732 -11.30 21.41 5.37
C SER A 732 -12.55 21.45 6.28
N GLY A 733 -12.50 20.71 7.39
CA GLY A 733 -13.65 20.56 8.29
C GLY A 733 -14.86 19.86 7.69
N GLY A 734 -14.68 19.17 6.56
CA GLY A 734 -15.73 18.46 5.84
C GLY A 734 -16.10 17.13 6.48
N VAL A 735 -16.64 17.19 7.70
CA VAL A 735 -17.26 16.04 8.38
C VAL A 735 -18.69 16.42 8.74
N ILE A 736 -19.63 15.75 8.10
CA ILE A 736 -21.07 16.01 8.29
C ILE A 736 -21.77 14.78 8.84
N CYS A 737 -22.81 15.00 9.61
CA CYS A 737 -23.61 13.96 10.25
C CYS A 737 -25.11 14.22 9.97
N SER A 738 -25.83 13.14 9.69
CA SER A 738 -27.29 13.11 9.71
C SER A 738 -27.76 12.20 10.84
N THR A 739 -28.89 12.55 11.47
CA THR A 739 -29.55 11.73 12.50
C THR A 739 -30.97 11.30 12.08
N ASP A 740 -31.32 11.55 10.84
CA ASP A 740 -32.66 11.30 10.28
C ASP A 740 -32.61 10.51 8.95
N GLY A 741 -31.52 9.76 8.77
CA GLY A 741 -31.34 8.89 7.60
C GLY A 741 -30.97 9.62 6.32
N GLY A 742 -30.34 10.80 6.44
CA GLY A 742 -29.84 11.57 5.30
C GLY A 742 -30.80 12.65 4.79
N LYS A 743 -31.85 12.97 5.54
CA LYS A 743 -32.79 14.03 5.18
C LYS A 743 -32.25 15.43 5.53
N THR A 744 -31.56 15.53 6.66
CA THR A 744 -30.90 16.77 7.09
C THR A 744 -29.44 16.47 7.50
N TRP A 745 -28.56 17.45 7.35
CA TRP A 745 -27.14 17.34 7.60
C TRP A 745 -26.61 18.48 8.44
N LYS A 746 -25.61 18.20 9.27
CA LYS A 746 -24.90 19.15 10.09
C LYS A 746 -23.41 18.95 10.03
N ASN A 747 -22.64 20.01 9.82
CA ASN A 747 -21.19 19.96 9.96
C ASN A 747 -20.82 19.85 11.45
N VAL A 748 -20.16 18.77 11.84
CA VAL A 748 -19.82 18.49 13.24
C VAL A 748 -18.60 19.27 13.73
N LEU A 749 -17.85 19.94 12.82
CA LEU A 749 -16.65 20.71 13.10
C LEU A 749 -16.83 22.21 12.88
N GLU A 750 -18.02 22.69 12.51
CA GLU A 750 -18.29 24.08 12.13
C GLU A 750 -17.82 25.10 13.18
N ASN A 751 -18.08 24.81 14.44
CA ASN A 751 -17.75 25.70 15.58
C ASN A 751 -16.40 25.34 16.24
N ASN A 752 -15.61 24.42 15.66
CA ASN A 752 -14.29 24.06 16.20
C ASN A 752 -13.18 24.85 15.51
N SER A 753 -12.67 25.89 16.17
CA SER A 753 -11.62 26.77 15.62
C SER A 753 -10.32 26.07 15.26
N THR A 754 -10.03 24.93 15.91
CA THR A 754 -8.79 24.17 15.72
C THR A 754 -8.91 23.16 14.56
N MET A 755 -10.07 22.51 14.44
CA MET A 755 -10.25 21.40 13.51
C MET A 755 -10.95 21.78 12.20
N LYS A 756 -11.63 22.93 12.15
CA LYS A 756 -12.37 23.38 10.96
C LYS A 756 -11.51 23.53 9.68
N ASN A 757 -10.19 23.61 9.83
CA ASN A 757 -9.26 23.72 8.72
C ASN A 757 -8.51 22.40 8.42
N ILE A 758 -8.91 21.30 9.08
CA ILE A 758 -8.28 19.98 8.91
C ILE A 758 -9.18 19.15 8.00
N ALA A 759 -8.57 18.51 7.00
CA ALA A 759 -9.23 17.51 6.16
C ALA A 759 -9.19 16.13 6.84
N PHE A 760 -10.36 15.52 7.00
CA PHE A 760 -10.51 14.20 7.59
C PHE A 760 -10.97 13.19 6.55
N ARG A 761 -10.44 11.98 6.63
CA ARG A 761 -10.83 10.87 5.76
C ARG A 761 -11.37 9.68 6.52
N TRP A 762 -10.75 9.34 7.65
CA TRP A 762 -11.06 8.11 8.36
C TRP A 762 -11.94 8.38 9.56
N MET A 763 -12.93 7.54 9.74
CA MET A 763 -13.88 7.62 10.87
C MET A 763 -14.07 6.22 11.45
N VAL A 764 -14.14 6.17 12.78
CA VAL A 764 -14.54 4.98 13.52
C VAL A 764 -15.60 5.39 14.53
N LEU A 765 -16.79 4.82 14.42
CA LEU A 765 -17.85 4.92 15.39
C LEU A 765 -17.71 3.76 16.37
N ALA A 766 -17.40 4.05 17.63
CA ALA A 766 -17.06 3.02 18.61
C ALA A 766 -18.28 2.16 19.01
N GLY A 767 -19.49 2.71 18.87
CA GLY A 767 -20.71 2.04 19.27
C GLY A 767 -20.90 1.91 20.78
N ASP A 768 -20.01 2.55 21.58
CA ASP A 768 -20.17 2.60 23.01
C ASP A 768 -21.39 3.40 23.46
N GLU A 769 -21.73 3.36 24.73
CA GLU A 769 -22.90 4.06 25.30
C GLU A 769 -22.80 5.60 25.27
N HIS A 770 -21.59 6.11 25.04
CA HIS A 770 -21.28 7.53 24.97
C HIS A 770 -21.06 8.04 23.53
N ASN A 771 -21.37 7.21 22.53
CA ASN A 771 -21.25 7.54 21.10
C ASN A 771 -19.85 8.03 20.71
N GLY A 772 -18.80 7.33 21.17
CA GLY A 772 -17.41 7.67 20.86
C GLY A 772 -17.10 7.67 19.36
N VAL A 773 -16.43 8.72 18.90
CA VAL A 773 -16.05 8.91 17.50
C VAL A 773 -14.57 9.21 17.40
N TYR A 774 -13.91 8.50 16.51
CA TYR A 774 -12.52 8.77 16.11
C TYR A 774 -12.51 9.36 14.70
N LEU A 775 -11.77 10.45 14.51
CA LEU A 775 -11.53 11.06 13.20
C LEU A 775 -10.04 11.01 12.89
N GLY A 776 -9.69 10.43 11.75
CA GLY A 776 -8.32 10.37 11.23
C GLY A 776 -8.13 11.34 10.05
N THR A 777 -6.98 12.03 10.03
CA THR A 777 -6.67 13.03 9.01
C THR A 777 -6.39 12.40 7.64
N GLU A 778 -6.65 13.13 6.56
CA GLU A 778 -6.18 12.79 5.21
C GLU A 778 -4.65 12.98 5.12
N ASN A 779 -4.14 14.06 5.71
CA ASN A 779 -2.74 14.44 5.65
C ASN A 779 -2.10 14.36 7.03
N GLY A 780 -1.10 13.50 7.15
CA GLY A 780 -0.42 13.23 8.40
C GLY A 780 -1.07 12.07 9.17
N SER A 781 -0.69 11.92 10.41
CA SER A 781 -1.08 10.81 11.28
C SER A 781 -1.82 11.26 12.52
N TYR A 782 -2.67 12.25 12.39
CA TYR A 782 -3.43 12.74 13.53
C TYR A 782 -4.75 11.99 13.64
N VAL A 783 -5.06 11.58 14.86
CA VAL A 783 -6.33 10.98 15.25
C VAL A 783 -6.94 11.80 16.37
N TYR A 784 -8.19 12.18 16.25
CA TYR A 784 -8.93 12.91 17.23
C TYR A 784 -10.06 12.05 17.78
N TYR A 785 -10.40 12.23 19.05
CA TYR A 785 -11.49 11.52 19.69
C TYR A 785 -12.45 12.48 20.39
N LYS A 786 -13.74 12.18 20.33
CA LYS A 786 -14.80 12.83 21.12
C LYS A 786 -15.91 11.85 21.41
N ASP A 787 -16.57 12.02 22.55
CA ASP A 787 -17.83 11.36 22.90
C ASP A 787 -18.82 12.36 23.51
N ASP A 788 -20.04 11.91 23.84
CA ASP A 788 -21.13 12.76 24.37
C ASP A 788 -20.83 13.36 25.74
N THR A 789 -19.84 12.87 26.48
CA THR A 789 -19.41 13.41 27.77
C THR A 789 -18.40 14.55 27.66
N MET A 790 -17.92 14.83 26.41
CA MET A 790 -16.89 15.82 26.14
C MET A 790 -17.47 17.03 25.41
N THR A 791 -17.03 18.21 25.79
CA THR A 791 -17.34 19.46 25.06
C THR A 791 -16.47 19.62 23.83
N GLU A 792 -15.18 19.19 23.89
CA GLU A 792 -14.18 19.39 22.86
C GLU A 792 -13.60 18.07 22.37
N TRP A 793 -13.10 18.08 21.13
CA TRP A 793 -12.29 17.00 20.59
C TRP A 793 -10.92 16.98 21.25
N ILE A 794 -10.43 15.81 21.58
CA ILE A 794 -9.07 15.61 22.12
C ILE A 794 -8.16 15.03 21.03
N ASP A 795 -6.90 15.44 21.07
CA ASP A 795 -5.85 14.81 20.27
C ASP A 795 -5.53 13.43 20.84
N TYR A 796 -5.71 12.41 20.02
CA TYR A 796 -5.50 11.00 20.36
C TYR A 796 -4.30 10.40 19.62
N SER A 797 -3.39 11.25 19.13
CA SER A 797 -2.26 10.86 18.25
C SER A 797 -0.97 10.55 19.01
N ASN A 798 -0.96 10.63 20.35
CA ASN A 798 0.26 10.47 21.16
C ASN A 798 1.04 9.20 20.79
N GLY A 799 2.24 9.35 20.23
CA GLY A 799 3.13 8.27 19.80
C GLY A 799 3.04 7.88 18.34
N LEU A 800 2.08 8.39 17.56
CA LEU A 800 2.14 8.28 16.11
C LEU A 800 3.22 9.23 15.56
N PRO A 801 4.10 8.77 14.65
CA PRO A 801 5.09 9.65 14.03
C PRO A 801 4.40 10.78 13.24
N PRO A 802 4.81 12.04 13.41
CA PRO A 802 4.19 13.17 12.70
C PRO A 802 4.33 13.08 11.17
N ALA A 803 5.38 12.40 10.69
CA ALA A 803 5.62 12.17 9.27
C ALA A 803 4.79 11.03 8.68
N ALA A 804 4.20 10.16 9.52
CA ALA A 804 3.38 9.08 9.03
C ALA A 804 2.08 9.61 8.40
N ARG A 805 1.59 8.90 7.39
CA ARG A 805 0.29 9.15 6.74
C ARG A 805 -0.65 8.00 7.04
N LEU A 806 -1.86 8.32 7.47
CA LEU A 806 -2.89 7.31 7.70
C LEU A 806 -3.40 6.76 6.36
N THR A 807 -3.28 5.47 6.18
CA THR A 807 -3.90 4.75 5.06
C THR A 807 -5.28 4.21 5.44
N ARG A 808 -5.42 3.73 6.67
CA ARG A 808 -6.69 3.26 7.21
C ARG A 808 -6.69 3.28 8.73
N LEU A 809 -7.86 3.54 9.30
CA LEU A 809 -8.12 3.48 10.73
C LEU A 809 -9.24 2.46 10.96
N VAL A 810 -9.00 1.45 11.81
CA VAL A 810 -9.95 0.37 12.07
C VAL A 810 -9.96 0.00 13.55
N PRO A 811 -11.12 -0.36 14.13
CA PRO A 811 -11.18 -0.90 15.47
C PRO A 811 -10.89 -2.40 15.47
N PHE A 812 -10.23 -2.89 16.51
CA PHE A 812 -10.15 -4.29 16.87
C PHE A 812 -10.82 -4.48 18.23
N PHE A 813 -12.13 -4.66 18.18
CA PHE A 813 -12.96 -4.65 19.39
C PHE A 813 -12.62 -5.77 20.36
N LYS A 814 -12.29 -6.98 19.87
CA LYS A 814 -11.95 -8.13 20.74
C LYS A 814 -10.88 -7.80 21.79
N GLU A 815 -9.91 -6.96 21.44
CA GLU A 815 -8.84 -6.54 22.35
C GLU A 815 -8.99 -5.09 22.82
N GLY A 816 -10.08 -4.41 22.44
CA GLY A 816 -10.32 -3.01 22.82
C GLY A 816 -9.28 -2.06 22.25
N LYS A 817 -8.87 -2.26 21.00
CA LYS A 817 -7.81 -1.49 20.33
C LYS A 817 -8.32 -0.75 19.11
N LEU A 818 -7.67 0.37 18.82
CA LEU A 818 -7.75 1.07 17.56
C LEU A 818 -6.44 0.83 16.80
N ARG A 819 -6.51 0.47 15.52
CA ARG A 819 -5.36 0.23 14.66
C ARG A 819 -5.31 1.18 13.48
N ALA A 820 -4.10 1.62 13.16
CA ALA A 820 -3.81 2.48 12.03
C ALA A 820 -2.77 1.82 11.12
N ALA A 821 -3.13 1.57 9.87
CA ALA A 821 -2.17 1.30 8.83
C ALA A 821 -1.64 2.63 8.30
N THR A 822 -0.34 2.72 8.13
CA THR A 822 0.35 3.94 7.71
C THR A 822 1.45 3.63 6.70
N ASN A 823 2.12 4.66 6.19
CA ASN A 823 3.38 4.49 5.46
C ASN A 823 4.57 4.14 6.37
N HIS A 824 4.37 4.04 7.68
CA HIS A 824 5.35 3.59 8.69
C HIS A 824 4.89 2.30 9.38
N GLY A 825 4.32 1.34 8.64
CA GLY A 825 3.80 0.11 9.20
C GLY A 825 2.45 0.26 9.89
N ILE A 826 2.13 -0.69 10.76
CA ILE A 826 0.87 -0.76 11.50
C ILE A 826 1.09 -0.32 12.94
N TRP A 827 0.20 0.52 13.43
CA TRP A 827 0.21 1.05 14.79
C TRP A 827 -1.07 0.69 15.52
N GLU A 828 -0.99 0.57 16.84
CA GLU A 828 -2.18 0.33 17.68
C GLU A 828 -2.15 1.14 18.97
N ILE A 829 -3.35 1.47 19.47
CA ILE A 829 -3.59 2.11 20.76
C ILE A 829 -4.84 1.49 21.38
N PRO A 830 -4.98 1.38 22.73
CA PRO A 830 -6.24 1.01 23.34
C PRO A 830 -7.35 1.99 22.96
N LEU A 831 -8.57 1.53 22.75
CA LEU A 831 -9.73 2.42 22.60
C LEU A 831 -9.83 3.37 23.80
N TYR A 832 -10.30 4.58 23.59
CA TYR A 832 -10.45 5.59 24.65
C TYR A 832 -11.34 5.06 25.76
N ARG A 833 -12.54 4.59 25.40
CA ARG A 833 -13.37 3.78 26.28
C ARG A 833 -13.20 2.32 25.88
N ASN A 834 -12.56 1.58 26.75
CA ASN A 834 -12.27 0.15 26.53
C ASN A 834 -13.15 -0.79 27.37
N LYS A 835 -14.18 -0.24 28.02
CA LYS A 835 -15.19 -1.00 28.75
C LYS A 835 -16.53 -0.34 28.51
N PHE A 836 -17.40 -0.99 27.79
CA PHE A 836 -18.74 -0.48 27.44
C PHE A 836 -19.74 -1.63 27.27
N LYS A 837 -21.01 -1.28 27.29
CA LYS A 837 -22.10 -2.23 27.06
C LYS A 837 -21.97 -2.87 25.67
N PRO A 838 -22.09 -4.21 25.55
CA PRO A 838 -21.95 -4.86 24.25
C PRO A 838 -23.04 -4.45 23.27
N ILE A 839 -22.79 -4.64 21.98
CA ILE A 839 -23.82 -4.56 20.92
C ILE A 839 -23.89 -5.94 20.29
N ALA A 840 -24.99 -6.65 20.53
CA ALA A 840 -25.20 -7.99 20.04
C ALA A 840 -25.40 -8.04 18.52
N GLN A 841 -24.76 -8.97 17.84
CA GLN A 841 -24.96 -9.21 16.41
C GLN A 841 -24.75 -10.70 16.08
N PRO A 842 -25.80 -11.46 15.84
CA PRO A 842 -25.70 -12.82 15.32
C PRO A 842 -25.26 -12.83 13.84
N LEU A 843 -24.34 -13.71 13.50
CA LEU A 843 -23.80 -13.93 12.16
C LEU A 843 -23.83 -15.43 11.82
N ALA A 844 -24.31 -15.81 10.65
CA ALA A 844 -24.15 -17.15 10.09
C ALA A 844 -22.96 -17.15 9.10
N THR A 845 -21.96 -18.02 9.31
CA THR A 845 -20.69 -17.94 8.58
C THR A 845 -20.63 -18.81 7.32
N ASN A 846 -21.46 -19.84 7.24
CA ASN A 846 -21.43 -20.80 6.13
C ASN A 846 -22.69 -20.77 5.24
N ILE A 847 -23.47 -19.71 5.31
CA ILE A 847 -24.61 -19.44 4.43
C ILE A 847 -24.61 -17.99 3.96
N SER A 848 -25.26 -17.75 2.84
CA SER A 848 -25.31 -16.44 2.17
C SER A 848 -26.68 -15.76 2.26
N LYS A 849 -27.70 -16.50 2.64
CA LYS A 849 -29.09 -16.03 2.73
C LYS A 849 -29.86 -16.87 3.76
N ALA A 850 -31.02 -16.38 4.15
CA ALA A 850 -31.89 -17.05 5.11
C ALA A 850 -32.28 -18.47 4.71
N GLN A 851 -32.48 -18.73 3.42
CA GLN A 851 -33.03 -20.00 2.93
C GLN A 851 -31.97 -21.10 2.87
N LEU A 852 -32.19 -22.20 3.59
CA LEU A 852 -31.36 -23.40 3.52
C LEU A 852 -31.84 -24.29 2.39
N ALA A 853 -30.89 -24.79 1.57
CA ALA A 853 -31.18 -25.69 0.46
C ALA A 853 -31.65 -27.08 0.93
N ASN A 854 -31.22 -27.52 2.11
CA ASN A 854 -31.50 -28.85 2.66
C ASN A 854 -31.93 -28.76 4.12
N ALA A 855 -32.99 -29.51 4.49
CA ALA A 855 -33.23 -29.87 5.89
C ALA A 855 -32.04 -30.71 6.40
N ASN A 856 -31.65 -30.58 7.65
CA ASN A 856 -30.44 -31.13 8.29
C ASN A 856 -29.10 -30.42 7.95
N MET A 857 -29.14 -29.29 7.31
CA MET A 857 -27.93 -28.48 7.15
C MET A 857 -27.47 -27.95 8.52
N THR A 858 -26.21 -28.12 8.79
CA THR A 858 -25.57 -27.48 9.95
C THR A 858 -25.17 -26.04 9.61
N VAL A 859 -25.73 -25.09 10.34
CA VAL A 859 -25.35 -23.68 10.26
C VAL A 859 -24.35 -23.38 11.37
N GLN A 860 -23.22 -22.83 10.96
CA GLN A 860 -22.22 -22.31 11.89
C GLN A 860 -22.57 -20.85 12.20
N PHE A 861 -22.84 -20.56 13.46
CA PHE A 861 -23.02 -19.20 13.92
C PHE A 861 -21.75 -18.67 14.54
N GLU A 862 -21.63 -17.36 14.53
CA GLU A 862 -20.57 -16.60 15.18
C GLU A 862 -21.14 -15.32 15.80
N SER A 863 -20.61 -14.93 16.95
CA SER A 863 -20.92 -13.63 17.53
C SER A 863 -20.11 -12.54 16.81
N TYR A 864 -20.78 -11.78 15.95
CA TYR A 864 -20.25 -10.59 15.29
C TYR A 864 -20.54 -9.32 16.11
N SER A 865 -20.65 -9.50 17.41
CA SER A 865 -20.97 -8.44 18.36
C SER A 865 -19.80 -7.50 18.58
N ILE A 866 -20.09 -6.23 18.82
CA ILE A 866 -19.11 -5.27 19.33
C ILE A 866 -18.96 -5.54 20.82
N VAL A 867 -17.83 -6.11 21.22
CA VAL A 867 -17.53 -6.47 22.60
C VAL A 867 -16.01 -6.51 22.79
N ASN A 868 -15.49 -5.92 23.88
CA ASN A 868 -14.06 -5.74 24.11
C ASN A 868 -13.61 -6.17 25.51
N GLN A 869 -14.21 -7.19 26.07
CA GLN A 869 -13.97 -7.57 27.45
C GLN A 869 -13.70 -9.06 27.60
N ASP A 870 -13.01 -9.40 28.68
CA ASP A 870 -12.96 -10.74 29.21
C ASP A 870 -14.27 -11.05 29.98
N ASN A 871 -14.54 -12.32 30.27
CA ASN A 871 -15.74 -12.77 30.95
C ASN A 871 -17.07 -12.45 30.23
N VAL A 872 -17.07 -12.55 28.92
CA VAL A 872 -18.26 -12.40 28.10
C VAL A 872 -19.09 -13.70 28.17
N GLN A 873 -20.38 -13.56 28.37
CA GLN A 873 -21.34 -14.65 28.29
C GLN A 873 -22.21 -14.48 27.05
N TRP A 874 -22.40 -15.57 26.32
CA TRP A 874 -23.28 -15.67 25.18
C TRP A 874 -24.46 -16.58 25.48
N GLU A 875 -25.62 -16.23 24.94
CA GLU A 875 -26.82 -17.04 25.02
C GLU A 875 -27.55 -16.96 23.68
N TRP A 876 -27.61 -18.09 22.99
CA TRP A 876 -28.30 -18.21 21.73
C TRP A 876 -29.66 -18.87 21.92
N SER A 877 -30.69 -18.30 21.32
CA SER A 877 -32.04 -18.87 21.30
C SER A 877 -32.66 -18.73 19.90
N PHE A 878 -33.55 -19.66 19.59
CA PHE A 878 -34.17 -19.79 18.30
C PHE A 878 -35.67 -20.00 18.48
N ASN A 879 -36.46 -19.38 17.61
CA ASN A 879 -37.89 -19.56 17.62
C ASN A 879 -38.42 -19.81 16.17
N PRO A 880 -38.97 -20.99 15.85
CA PRO A 880 -39.09 -22.18 16.71
C PRO A 880 -37.71 -22.77 17.11
N LYS A 881 -37.75 -23.71 18.05
CA LYS A 881 -36.55 -24.41 18.52
C LYS A 881 -35.92 -25.26 17.40
N PRO A 882 -34.59 -25.15 17.15
CA PRO A 882 -33.93 -25.98 16.16
C PRO A 882 -33.89 -27.47 16.56
N TYR A 883 -33.52 -28.36 15.63
CA TYR A 883 -33.34 -29.75 15.89
C TYR A 883 -32.28 -30.04 16.95
N SER A 884 -31.10 -29.41 16.78
CA SER A 884 -30.04 -29.47 17.78
C SER A 884 -29.18 -28.23 17.73
N ILE A 885 -28.55 -27.95 18.85
CA ILE A 885 -27.49 -26.96 19.04
C ILE A 885 -26.42 -27.59 19.91
N ASP A 886 -25.16 -27.50 19.53
CA ASP A 886 -24.05 -28.11 20.23
C ASP A 886 -23.85 -27.46 21.63
N ASN A 887 -23.83 -26.13 21.69
CA ASN A 887 -23.75 -25.39 22.94
C ASN A 887 -24.37 -23.98 22.78
N PRO A 888 -25.58 -23.73 23.34
CA PRO A 888 -26.25 -22.43 23.24
C PRO A 888 -25.52 -21.29 23.98
N LYS A 889 -24.54 -21.63 24.81
CA LYS A 889 -23.69 -20.65 25.53
C LYS A 889 -22.31 -20.49 24.91
N ALA A 890 -22.01 -21.19 23.84
CA ALA A 890 -20.78 -20.98 23.09
C ALA A 890 -20.81 -19.63 22.35
N ARG A 891 -19.65 -19.01 22.15
CA ARG A 891 -19.53 -17.83 21.30
C ARG A 891 -19.98 -18.13 19.87
N ASN A 892 -19.60 -19.30 19.35
CA ASN A 892 -19.74 -19.70 17.96
C ASN A 892 -20.41 -21.12 17.88
N PRO A 893 -21.72 -21.26 18.12
CA PRO A 893 -22.38 -22.57 18.15
C PRO A 893 -22.64 -23.12 16.76
N LYS A 894 -22.75 -24.44 16.67
CA LYS A 894 -23.27 -25.16 15.50
C LYS A 894 -24.71 -25.54 15.74
N VAL A 895 -25.57 -25.25 14.77
CA VAL A 895 -27.01 -25.48 14.88
C VAL A 895 -27.52 -26.27 13.69
N VAL A 896 -28.27 -27.30 13.94
CA VAL A 896 -28.91 -28.14 12.92
C VAL A 896 -30.40 -27.81 12.83
N PHE A 897 -30.87 -27.46 11.66
CA PHE A 897 -32.28 -27.22 11.36
C PHE A 897 -32.84 -28.37 10.52
N LYS A 898 -33.78 -29.13 11.09
CA LYS A 898 -34.36 -30.31 10.48
C LYS A 898 -35.76 -30.06 9.93
N TYR A 899 -36.54 -29.25 10.64
CA TYR A 899 -37.96 -29.05 10.33
C TYR A 899 -38.16 -27.79 9.50
N ASN A 900 -39.16 -27.88 8.60
CA ASN A 900 -39.58 -26.71 7.84
C ASN A 900 -40.05 -25.59 8.74
N GLY A 901 -39.74 -24.39 8.38
CA GLY A 901 -40.19 -23.19 9.10
C GLY A 901 -39.23 -22.02 8.97
N GLU A 902 -39.72 -20.92 9.46
CA GLU A 902 -38.97 -19.68 9.57
C GLU A 902 -38.47 -19.56 11.02
N TYR A 903 -37.18 -19.42 11.20
CA TYR A 903 -36.54 -19.35 12.52
C TYR A 903 -36.03 -17.95 12.78
N ASP A 904 -36.52 -17.34 13.86
CA ASP A 904 -35.90 -16.16 14.44
C ASP A 904 -34.64 -16.58 15.20
N VAL A 905 -33.58 -15.83 15.09
CA VAL A 905 -32.33 -16.07 15.80
C VAL A 905 -32.05 -14.92 16.75
N THR A 906 -31.91 -15.23 18.02
CA THR A 906 -31.61 -14.25 19.07
C THR A 906 -30.23 -14.57 19.68
N LEU A 907 -29.38 -13.56 19.71
CA LEU A 907 -28.13 -13.57 20.47
C LEU A 907 -28.21 -12.56 21.59
N LYS A 908 -28.02 -13.04 22.83
CA LYS A 908 -27.84 -12.22 24.02
C LYS A 908 -26.39 -12.27 24.45
N VAL A 909 -25.79 -11.10 24.66
CA VAL A 909 -24.40 -10.95 25.10
C VAL A 909 -24.39 -10.21 26.41
N THR A 910 -23.74 -10.79 27.40
CA THR A 910 -23.62 -10.21 28.75
C THR A 910 -22.16 -10.01 29.10
N THR A 911 -21.84 -8.83 29.61
CA THR A 911 -20.54 -8.43 30.10
C THR A 911 -20.68 -7.79 31.49
N PRO A 912 -19.61 -7.53 32.23
CA PRO A 912 -19.70 -6.78 33.48
C PRO A 912 -20.31 -5.37 33.32
N GLN A 913 -20.32 -4.78 32.13
CA GLN A 913 -20.87 -3.46 31.84
C GLN A 913 -22.35 -3.48 31.43
N GLY A 914 -22.91 -4.66 31.22
CA GLY A 914 -24.33 -4.79 30.90
C GLY A 914 -24.64 -5.89 29.91
N THR A 915 -25.87 -5.92 29.48
CA THR A 915 -26.40 -6.94 28.55
C THR A 915 -27.03 -6.25 27.36
N ASP A 916 -26.80 -6.82 26.17
CA ASP A 916 -27.54 -6.51 24.97
C ASP A 916 -28.08 -7.75 24.31
N SER A 917 -29.18 -7.64 23.57
CA SER A 917 -29.82 -8.77 22.92
C SER A 917 -30.39 -8.32 21.57
N LYS A 918 -30.09 -9.08 20.54
CA LYS A 918 -30.57 -8.84 19.19
C LYS A 918 -31.26 -10.06 18.62
N THR A 919 -32.47 -9.84 18.13
CA THR A 919 -33.24 -10.85 17.38
C THR A 919 -33.30 -10.46 15.91
N ILE A 920 -32.84 -11.36 15.05
CA ILE A 920 -33.05 -11.24 13.59
C ILE A 920 -34.21 -12.16 13.20
N LYS A 921 -35.30 -11.53 12.80
CA LYS A 921 -36.51 -12.23 12.37
C LYS A 921 -36.25 -13.00 11.08
N LYS A 922 -36.76 -14.25 11.00
CA LYS A 922 -36.64 -15.12 9.83
C LYS A 922 -35.20 -15.23 9.31
N MET A 923 -34.21 -15.17 10.21
CA MET A 923 -32.80 -15.27 9.84
C MET A 923 -32.48 -16.61 9.16
N ILE A 924 -33.20 -17.66 9.51
CA ILE A 924 -33.08 -18.97 8.88
C ILE A 924 -34.46 -19.39 8.39
N VAL A 925 -34.53 -19.84 7.15
CA VAL A 925 -35.74 -20.41 6.54
C VAL A 925 -35.39 -21.79 6.02
N VAL A 926 -36.09 -22.80 6.50
CA VAL A 926 -35.87 -24.19 6.10
C VAL A 926 -37.07 -24.70 5.28
N ASN A 927 -36.81 -25.11 4.06
CA ASN A 927 -37.77 -25.72 3.19
C ASN A 927 -37.38 -27.17 2.96
N ASN A 928 -38.35 -28.12 2.99
CA ASN A 928 -38.11 -29.49 2.56
C ASN A 928 -38.03 -29.54 1.03
N GLY A 929 -37.04 -28.83 0.47
CA GLY A 929 -36.80 -28.86 -0.95
C GLY A 929 -36.25 -30.20 -1.37
N VAL A 930 -37.06 -30.98 -2.05
CA VAL A 930 -36.56 -31.99 -2.98
C VAL A 930 -35.67 -31.26 -3.97
N LEU A 931 -34.46 -31.74 -4.20
CA LEU A 931 -33.57 -31.23 -5.24
C LEU A 931 -34.31 -31.11 -6.57
N GLY A 932 -34.60 -29.93 -7.02
CA GLY A 932 -35.28 -29.69 -8.29
C GLY A 932 -36.73 -29.28 -8.13
N THR A 933 -37.10 -28.16 -8.64
CA THR A 933 -38.40 -27.54 -8.78
C THR A 933 -39.07 -27.08 -7.49
N ASN A 934 -38.75 -25.84 -7.08
CA ASN A 934 -39.73 -25.01 -6.41
C ASN A 934 -39.84 -23.66 -7.09
N GLU A 935 -40.92 -23.52 -7.81
CA GLU A 935 -41.55 -22.22 -8.05
C GLU A 935 -42.02 -21.68 -6.70
N THR A 936 -41.28 -20.78 -6.08
CA THR A 936 -41.85 -19.85 -5.12
C THR A 936 -41.05 -18.57 -5.16
N GLN A 937 -41.67 -17.57 -5.75
CA GLN A 937 -41.44 -16.12 -5.57
C GLN A 937 -39.99 -15.67 -5.35
N GLU A 938 -39.08 -16.06 -6.20
CA GLU A 938 -37.99 -15.19 -6.61
C GLU A 938 -38.61 -14.19 -7.58
N MET A 939 -38.36 -12.90 -7.38
CA MET A 939 -38.70 -11.91 -8.40
C MET A 939 -38.13 -12.40 -9.72
N SER A 940 -38.98 -12.65 -10.65
CA SER A 940 -38.73 -13.32 -11.92
C SER A 940 -37.67 -12.57 -12.67
N ASN A 941 -36.43 -13.11 -12.69
CA ASN A 941 -35.53 -12.67 -13.76
C ASN A 941 -36.18 -13.19 -15.08
N PRO A 942 -36.66 -12.31 -15.94
CA PRO A 942 -37.40 -12.71 -17.14
C PRO A 942 -36.55 -13.57 -18.10
N LYS A 943 -35.20 -13.61 -17.91
CA LYS A 943 -34.26 -14.41 -18.69
C LYS A 943 -34.01 -15.80 -18.12
N LYS A 944 -34.52 -16.12 -16.92
CA LYS A 944 -34.37 -17.44 -16.30
C LYS A 944 -35.02 -18.54 -17.13
N ILE A 945 -34.27 -19.63 -17.32
CA ILE A 945 -34.77 -20.83 -17.97
C ILE A 945 -35.29 -21.87 -16.97
N THR A 946 -36.23 -22.70 -17.39
CA THR A 946 -36.67 -23.90 -16.66
C THR A 946 -36.28 -25.15 -17.45
N VAL A 947 -35.54 -26.05 -16.83
CA VAL A 947 -35.07 -27.30 -17.44
C VAL A 947 -35.79 -28.47 -16.78
N TYR A 948 -36.44 -29.31 -17.60
CA TYR A 948 -37.17 -30.47 -17.11
C TYR A 948 -37.33 -31.59 -18.20
N PRO A 949 -37.57 -32.81 -17.79
CA PRO A 949 -37.44 -33.34 -16.44
C PRO A 949 -35.94 -33.34 -16.04
N THR A 950 -35.67 -33.20 -14.75
CA THR A 950 -34.26 -33.27 -14.25
C THR A 950 -33.80 -34.68 -13.93
N LEU A 951 -34.72 -35.67 -14.09
CA LEU A 951 -34.47 -37.09 -13.98
C LEU A 951 -35.07 -37.74 -15.22
N LEU A 952 -34.25 -38.28 -16.12
CA LEU A 952 -34.62 -38.86 -17.38
C LEU A 952 -34.30 -40.35 -17.43
N ASN A 953 -35.08 -41.13 -18.20
CA ASN A 953 -34.62 -42.43 -18.65
C ASN A 953 -33.70 -42.27 -19.87
N GLN A 954 -32.87 -43.28 -20.12
CA GLN A 954 -31.96 -43.23 -21.26
C GLN A 954 -32.72 -43.09 -22.57
N GLY A 955 -32.39 -42.05 -23.36
CA GLY A 955 -33.09 -41.76 -24.63
C GLY A 955 -34.24 -40.79 -24.54
N GLU A 956 -34.71 -40.41 -23.32
CA GLU A 956 -35.66 -39.30 -23.16
C GLU A 956 -34.99 -37.94 -23.43
N GLU A 957 -35.80 -37.00 -23.85
CA GLU A 957 -35.33 -35.64 -24.21
C GLU A 957 -35.47 -34.66 -23.03
N LEU A 958 -34.48 -33.79 -22.88
CA LEU A 958 -34.53 -32.69 -21.93
C LEU A 958 -35.25 -31.50 -22.56
N ARG A 959 -36.21 -30.91 -21.86
CA ARG A 959 -36.95 -29.72 -22.29
C ARG A 959 -36.44 -28.50 -21.57
N VAL A 960 -36.28 -27.39 -22.29
CA VAL A 960 -35.80 -26.12 -21.75
C VAL A 960 -36.81 -25.04 -22.13
N LYS A 961 -37.54 -24.56 -21.14
CA LYS A 961 -38.43 -23.40 -21.28
C LYS A 961 -37.62 -22.15 -21.16
N LEU A 962 -37.59 -21.30 -22.19
CA LEU A 962 -36.80 -20.12 -22.28
C LEU A 962 -37.45 -18.92 -21.58
N GLY A 963 -36.65 -18.03 -21.00
CA GLY A 963 -37.09 -16.73 -20.45
C GLY A 963 -37.38 -15.71 -21.54
N GLU A 964 -37.90 -14.56 -21.14
CA GLU A 964 -38.18 -13.42 -22.01
C GLU A 964 -37.43 -12.16 -21.54
N PRO A 965 -36.90 -11.27 -22.42
CA PRO A 965 -36.86 -11.46 -23.86
C PRO A 965 -35.87 -12.56 -24.27
N ARG A 966 -36.14 -13.22 -25.36
CA ARG A 966 -35.29 -14.30 -25.89
C ARG A 966 -34.04 -13.68 -26.52
N GLU A 967 -32.90 -14.18 -26.11
CA GLU A 967 -31.60 -13.78 -26.62
C GLU A 967 -30.91 -14.96 -27.31
N LYS A 968 -29.98 -14.70 -28.21
CA LYS A 968 -29.10 -15.75 -28.73
C LYS A 968 -28.30 -16.35 -27.55
N ALA A 969 -28.35 -17.67 -27.44
CA ALA A 969 -27.82 -18.38 -26.29
C ALA A 969 -27.15 -19.72 -26.68
N GLN A 970 -26.33 -20.21 -25.77
CA GLN A 970 -25.76 -21.57 -25.84
C GLN A 970 -26.22 -22.37 -24.63
N PHE A 971 -26.65 -23.60 -24.88
CA PHE A 971 -26.93 -24.60 -23.85
C PHE A 971 -25.88 -25.70 -23.94
N LYS A 972 -24.99 -25.76 -22.95
CA LYS A 972 -23.86 -26.70 -22.89
C LYS A 972 -24.14 -27.76 -21.84
N ILE A 973 -23.80 -29.00 -22.14
CA ILE A 973 -23.92 -30.16 -21.23
C ILE A 973 -22.52 -30.68 -20.95
N TYR A 974 -22.24 -30.96 -19.69
CA TYR A 974 -20.99 -31.51 -19.20
C TYR A 974 -21.27 -32.82 -18.44
N ASN A 975 -20.37 -33.77 -18.52
CA ASN A 975 -20.43 -34.97 -17.68
C ASN A 975 -20.01 -34.64 -16.23
N ALA A 976 -20.10 -35.61 -15.34
CA ALA A 976 -19.76 -35.46 -13.91
C ALA A 976 -18.30 -35.02 -13.67
N ASN A 977 -17.39 -35.26 -14.60
CA ASN A 977 -15.98 -34.89 -14.55
C ASN A 977 -15.72 -33.49 -15.13
N GLY A 978 -16.79 -32.76 -15.51
CA GLY A 978 -16.65 -31.41 -16.08
C GLY A 978 -16.28 -31.35 -17.57
N THR A 979 -16.25 -32.48 -18.27
CA THR A 979 -15.98 -32.53 -19.71
C THR A 979 -17.23 -32.11 -20.49
N LEU A 980 -17.08 -31.19 -21.44
CA LEU A 980 -18.16 -30.79 -22.35
C LEU A 980 -18.53 -31.95 -23.25
N VAL A 981 -19.78 -32.38 -23.21
CA VAL A 981 -20.31 -33.52 -24.01
C VAL A 981 -21.28 -33.09 -25.10
N LYS A 982 -21.92 -31.92 -24.95
CA LYS A 982 -22.86 -31.41 -25.96
C LYS A 982 -23.00 -29.89 -25.89
N THR A 983 -23.19 -29.25 -27.03
CA THR A 983 -23.59 -27.82 -27.13
C THR A 983 -24.79 -27.71 -28.09
N VAL A 984 -25.80 -26.93 -27.67
CA VAL A 984 -26.96 -26.58 -28.46
C VAL A 984 -27.03 -25.06 -28.59
N GLU A 985 -27.00 -24.56 -29.82
CA GLU A 985 -27.20 -23.14 -30.10
C GLU A 985 -28.69 -22.79 -30.10
N ILE A 986 -29.02 -21.66 -29.49
CA ILE A 986 -30.41 -21.18 -29.37
C ILE A 986 -30.48 -19.80 -30.02
N GLU A 987 -31.27 -19.69 -31.08
CA GLU A 987 -31.44 -18.41 -31.79
C GLU A 987 -32.56 -17.56 -31.17
N THR A 988 -32.57 -16.27 -31.42
CA THR A 988 -33.52 -15.29 -30.87
C THR A 988 -34.95 -15.58 -31.25
N ASN A 989 -35.19 -16.29 -32.36
CA ASN A 989 -36.50 -16.73 -32.87
C ASN A 989 -36.92 -18.13 -32.40
N ALA A 990 -36.17 -18.77 -31.52
CA ALA A 990 -36.50 -20.09 -30.99
C ALA A 990 -37.88 -20.08 -30.30
N SER A 991 -38.55 -21.25 -30.29
CA SER A 991 -39.80 -21.41 -29.58
C SER A 991 -39.63 -21.14 -28.06
N LYS A 992 -40.72 -20.84 -27.37
CA LYS A 992 -40.69 -20.64 -25.89
C LYS A 992 -40.18 -21.86 -25.12
N GLU A 993 -40.22 -22.99 -25.72
CA GLU A 993 -39.70 -24.27 -25.22
C GLU A 993 -38.89 -24.94 -26.33
N ILE A 994 -37.69 -25.37 -26.00
CA ILE A 994 -36.87 -26.16 -26.90
C ILE A 994 -36.57 -27.53 -26.30
N THR A 995 -36.33 -28.48 -27.18
CA THR A 995 -35.94 -29.84 -26.81
C THR A 995 -34.43 -30.02 -27.00
N VAL A 996 -33.77 -30.53 -26.00
CA VAL A 996 -32.35 -30.88 -26.03
C VAL A 996 -32.21 -32.41 -26.05
N PRO A 997 -31.82 -32.98 -27.19
CA PRO A 997 -31.69 -34.43 -27.30
C PRO A 997 -30.60 -34.98 -26.36
N THR A 998 -30.91 -36.00 -25.57
CA THR A 998 -30.00 -36.68 -24.66
C THR A 998 -29.56 -38.07 -25.18
N HIS A 999 -30.06 -38.49 -26.32
CA HIS A 999 -29.64 -39.76 -26.93
C HIS A 999 -28.14 -39.77 -27.18
N GLY A 1000 -27.49 -40.87 -26.86
CA GLY A 1000 -26.01 -41.00 -26.95
C GLY A 1000 -25.28 -40.61 -25.66
N LEU A 1001 -26.00 -40.03 -24.68
CA LEU A 1001 -25.42 -39.79 -23.35
C LEU A 1001 -25.58 -41.03 -22.45
N PRO A 1002 -24.50 -41.58 -21.86
CA PRO A 1002 -24.58 -42.71 -20.91
C PRO A 1002 -25.37 -42.33 -19.66
N LYS A 1003 -25.78 -43.34 -18.90
CA LYS A 1003 -26.34 -43.16 -17.57
C LYS A 1003 -25.37 -42.43 -16.65
N GLY A 1004 -25.87 -41.45 -15.93
CA GLY A 1004 -25.00 -40.61 -15.06
C GLY A 1004 -25.57 -39.27 -14.71
N VAL A 1005 -24.77 -38.50 -13.95
CA VAL A 1005 -25.06 -37.11 -13.57
C VAL A 1005 -24.46 -36.19 -14.62
N TYR A 1006 -25.24 -35.23 -15.07
CA TYR A 1006 -24.82 -34.20 -16.02
C TYR A 1006 -25.07 -32.82 -15.46
N LEU A 1007 -24.16 -31.90 -15.77
CA LEU A 1007 -24.29 -30.49 -15.50
C LEU A 1007 -24.65 -29.77 -16.79
N PHE A 1008 -25.49 -28.75 -16.71
CA PHE A 1008 -25.74 -27.88 -17.85
C PHE A 1008 -25.37 -26.44 -17.54
N GLN A 1009 -25.00 -25.69 -18.57
CA GLN A 1009 -24.83 -24.26 -18.56
C GLN A 1009 -25.62 -23.66 -19.72
N TYR A 1010 -26.56 -22.80 -19.39
CA TYR A 1010 -27.23 -21.90 -20.34
C TYR A 1010 -26.56 -20.53 -20.26
N SER A 1011 -26.15 -19.97 -21.38
CA SER A 1011 -25.50 -18.67 -21.44
C SER A 1011 -26.02 -17.84 -22.61
N THR A 1012 -26.43 -16.61 -22.33
CA THR A 1012 -26.70 -15.56 -23.30
C THR A 1012 -25.56 -14.54 -23.23
N TYR A 1013 -25.65 -13.46 -24.01
CA TYR A 1013 -24.73 -12.33 -23.90
C TYR A 1013 -24.75 -11.70 -22.49
N SER A 1014 -25.89 -11.72 -21.80
CA SER A 1014 -26.11 -10.99 -20.56
C SER A 1014 -26.51 -11.85 -19.35
N TYR A 1015 -26.64 -13.19 -19.53
CA TYR A 1015 -27.13 -14.07 -18.47
C TYR A 1015 -26.53 -15.47 -18.56
N ILE A 1016 -26.17 -16.03 -17.41
CA ILE A 1016 -25.71 -17.42 -17.28
C ILE A 1016 -26.51 -18.12 -16.20
N GLN A 1017 -27.04 -19.28 -16.52
CA GLN A 1017 -27.70 -20.20 -15.55
C GLN A 1017 -27.07 -21.58 -15.65
N ARG A 1018 -26.84 -22.21 -14.51
CA ARG A 1018 -26.29 -23.55 -14.41
C ARG A 1018 -27.24 -24.45 -13.62
N GLY A 1019 -27.22 -25.71 -13.90
CA GLY A 1019 -27.97 -26.69 -13.17
C GLY A 1019 -27.50 -28.10 -13.47
N LYS A 1020 -28.29 -29.11 -13.00
CA LYS A 1020 -27.94 -30.51 -13.21
C LYS A 1020 -29.20 -31.32 -13.59
N PHE A 1021 -28.96 -32.42 -14.28
CA PHE A 1021 -29.95 -33.47 -14.54
C PHE A 1021 -29.30 -34.86 -14.47
N ILE A 1022 -30.10 -35.87 -14.35
CA ILE A 1022 -29.65 -37.28 -14.20
C ILE A 1022 -30.29 -38.12 -15.29
N ILE A 1023 -29.49 -38.97 -15.94
CA ILE A 1023 -29.97 -40.04 -16.82
C ILE A 1023 -29.84 -41.36 -16.09
N LYS A 1024 -30.98 -42.07 -15.93
CA LYS A 1024 -31.08 -43.38 -15.28
C LYS A 1024 -30.68 -44.53 -16.17
#